data_f93f00018477e16b6cec46bdc57a52e3
#
_entry.id   f93f00018477e16b6cec46bdc57a52e3
#
_cell.length_a   1.000
_cell.length_b   1.000
_cell.length_c   1.000
_cell.angle_alpha   90.00
_cell.angle_beta   90.00
_cell.angle_gamma   90.00
#
_symmetry.space_group_name_H-M   'P 1'
#
loop_
_entity.id
_entity.type
_entity.pdbx_description
1 polymer ?
#
loop_
_entity_poly.entity_id
_entity_poly.type
_entity_poly.pdbx_seq_one_letter_code
_entity_poly.pdbx_strand_id
1 'polypeptide(L)'
;MIQPNMACFLRIGDKGVLSSQLSNMSLKAIKGVATLEVIDPETQKVLYSQNKKYALEAQSAQGLDFNFDTSKWPSLVIIRCVASGKGFSDGEQHYVPILSDSEWVTNSTTFTLTKPQTKAINTASLFASDAQKKQLTIEYTQNPAWLSILSLPSIAEPKDNNAIDIAAALYANITARAILNASPNIKNVLEIWRNNPTKESPLTSALEQNAELKSLVLAETPWVLEADKETMQRQQLINYFDESQIDYRLKKQTDALKDLQTFQGGFAWYPDMRSNGYVTMVVSELLGRLNQRNLIDDDLKIVFDKGLRYIERDLTNRLKELEELENSVVGKYNAYNLYETIAHYLYVHALGDSQKQSSKVVSDDYLFTKILRRSKELTIYGKAKVAYALYKRRANNAQYLTKAKELLNSIKEYSVYNEEKGRFFNTYKAPYSWLDGRVPTQVAAIELLQTMAQEDEQSIAQMQQWLVQTYRSLRKQSALNAVDVAYVLVGKMQLDNLTQAPVIKINNNKVETAKASAGLGYVKVSQLVNNPPVVTIEKNDNTTSWGAVYAQFEQKITDVSAATSGLSIRRDIFFNGKEANNVSFKKGDKITIKITINADKDYNFVEVSDKRVACLEPTLQLSGYQQGAYCSMKDNATHYFFDRLRKGTHELTATYYVDKE
;
A
#
# COMPACT_ATOMS: atom_id res chain seq x y z
N MET A 1 18.17 26.11 -38.48
CA MET A 1 17.63 25.28 -37.37
C MET A 1 17.85 26.04 -36.05
N ILE A 2 16.81 26.13 -35.23
CA ILE A 2 16.91 26.73 -33.90
C ILE A 2 16.64 25.61 -32.85
N GLN A 3 17.52 25.48 -31.88
CA GLN A 3 17.42 24.46 -30.81
C GLN A 3 17.56 25.14 -29.45
N PRO A 4 16.47 25.33 -28.73
CA PRO A 4 16.54 25.86 -27.36
C PRO A 4 17.02 24.79 -26.38
N ASN A 5 17.88 25.16 -25.41
CA ASN A 5 18.26 24.33 -24.30
C ASN A 5 17.20 24.45 -23.21
N MET A 6 16.12 23.65 -23.34
CA MET A 6 14.96 23.71 -22.45
C MET A 6 15.23 23.03 -21.12
N ALA A 7 14.73 23.65 -20.05
CA ALA A 7 14.61 22.98 -18.76
C ALA A 7 13.40 22.04 -18.76
N CYS A 8 13.51 20.88 -18.09
CA CYS A 8 12.38 19.98 -17.91
C CYS A 8 11.26 20.60 -17.07
N PHE A 9 11.60 21.52 -16.17
CA PHE A 9 10.69 22.32 -15.35
C PHE A 9 11.36 23.63 -14.94
N LEU A 10 10.56 24.57 -14.44
CA LEU A 10 11.03 25.79 -13.74
C LEU A 10 10.21 25.96 -12.47
N ARG A 11 10.65 26.84 -11.56
CA ARG A 11 9.87 27.19 -10.35
C ARG A 11 9.38 28.63 -10.43
N ILE A 12 8.29 28.90 -9.72
CA ILE A 12 7.78 30.28 -9.57
C ILE A 12 8.88 31.15 -8.96
N GLY A 13 9.15 32.30 -9.58
CA GLY A 13 10.19 33.24 -9.14
C GLY A 13 11.57 32.96 -9.73
N ASP A 14 11.76 31.89 -10.52
CA ASP A 14 13.03 31.64 -11.22
C ASP A 14 13.28 32.76 -12.22
N LYS A 15 14.54 33.25 -12.23
CA LYS A 15 15.06 34.19 -13.20
C LYS A 15 16.30 33.57 -13.83
N GLY A 16 16.36 33.62 -15.13
CA GLY A 16 17.47 32.97 -15.82
C GLY A 16 17.57 33.33 -17.30
N VAL A 17 18.39 32.56 -17.96
CA VAL A 17 18.66 32.71 -19.38
C VAL A 17 18.35 31.41 -20.11
N LEU A 18 17.48 31.47 -21.08
CA LEU A 18 17.25 30.36 -22.01
C LEU A 18 18.18 30.54 -23.20
N SER A 19 19.20 29.70 -23.31
CA SER A 19 20.14 29.71 -24.43
C SER A 19 19.58 28.84 -25.58
N SER A 20 19.58 29.36 -26.79
CA SER A 20 19.19 28.65 -28.00
C SER A 20 20.35 28.62 -29.00
N GLN A 21 20.63 27.46 -29.54
CA GLN A 21 21.60 27.36 -30.66
C GLN A 21 20.88 27.58 -31.98
N LEU A 22 21.35 28.56 -32.74
CA LEU A 22 20.88 28.81 -34.07
C LEU A 22 21.96 28.40 -35.08
N SER A 23 21.64 27.45 -35.96
CA SER A 23 22.57 26.87 -36.93
C SER A 23 22.13 27.17 -38.38
N ASN A 24 23.04 27.69 -39.18
CA ASN A 24 22.86 27.87 -40.60
C ASN A 24 23.51 26.72 -41.38
N MET A 25 22.71 25.80 -41.83
CA MET A 25 23.17 24.64 -42.62
C MET A 25 23.26 24.94 -44.13
N SER A 26 22.93 26.16 -44.57
CA SER A 26 22.96 26.55 -45.98
C SER A 26 24.34 27.04 -46.44
N LEU A 27 24.54 27.08 -47.72
CA LEU A 27 25.77 27.61 -48.37
C LEU A 27 25.79 29.13 -48.49
N LYS A 28 24.82 29.84 -47.93
CA LYS A 28 24.69 31.30 -48.01
C LYS A 28 24.52 31.89 -46.62
N ALA A 29 25.03 33.09 -46.42
CA ALA A 29 24.77 33.85 -45.21
C ALA A 29 23.26 34.15 -45.06
N ILE A 30 22.74 34.06 -43.87
CA ILE A 30 21.33 34.33 -43.50
C ILE A 30 21.24 35.39 -42.44
N LYS A 31 20.16 36.16 -42.46
CA LYS A 31 19.81 37.12 -41.40
C LYS A 31 18.33 37.10 -41.14
N GLY A 32 17.95 37.37 -39.90
CA GLY A 32 16.56 37.34 -39.52
C GLY A 32 16.31 37.75 -38.06
N VAL A 33 15.21 37.32 -37.53
CA VAL A 33 14.79 37.53 -36.14
C VAL A 33 14.48 36.19 -35.48
N ALA A 34 15.05 35.96 -34.33
CA ALA A 34 14.65 34.86 -33.44
C ALA A 34 13.74 35.42 -32.36
N THR A 35 12.61 34.76 -32.15
CA THR A 35 11.57 35.15 -31.21
C THR A 35 11.38 34.05 -30.20
N LEU A 36 11.46 34.40 -28.92
CA LEU A 36 10.95 33.56 -27.80
C LEU A 36 9.56 34.03 -27.44
N GLU A 37 8.63 33.11 -27.37
CA GLU A 37 7.27 33.36 -26.85
C GLU A 37 6.95 32.38 -25.71
N VAL A 38 6.33 32.91 -24.67
CA VAL A 38 5.73 32.12 -23.60
C VAL A 38 4.21 32.25 -23.72
N ILE A 39 3.54 31.11 -23.85
CA ILE A 39 2.11 31.05 -24.19
C ILE A 39 1.39 30.27 -23.14
N ASP A 40 0.24 30.77 -22.68
CA ASP A 40 -0.68 30.05 -21.84
C ASP A 40 -1.37 28.95 -22.67
N PRO A 41 -1.21 27.65 -22.32
CA PRO A 41 -1.78 26.56 -23.10
C PRO A 41 -3.31 26.53 -23.12
N GLU A 42 -3.99 27.07 -22.09
CA GLU A 42 -5.44 27.07 -22.00
C GLU A 42 -6.06 28.19 -22.84
N THR A 43 -5.52 29.40 -22.74
CA THR A 43 -6.07 30.58 -23.40
C THR A 43 -5.41 30.90 -24.74
N GLN A 44 -4.31 30.23 -25.09
CA GLN A 44 -3.45 30.50 -26.23
C GLN A 44 -2.91 31.95 -26.27
N LYS A 45 -2.95 32.63 -25.15
CA LYS A 45 -2.47 34.01 -25.03
C LYS A 45 -0.97 34.04 -24.82
N VAL A 46 -0.27 34.91 -25.57
CA VAL A 46 1.15 35.19 -25.36
C VAL A 46 1.29 35.99 -24.05
N LEU A 47 1.96 35.40 -23.07
CA LEU A 47 2.26 36.00 -21.76
C LEU A 47 3.53 36.85 -21.78
N TYR A 48 4.51 36.40 -22.55
CA TYR A 48 5.81 37.05 -22.69
C TYR A 48 6.38 36.84 -24.09
N SER A 49 7.08 37.82 -24.64
CA SER A 49 7.78 37.71 -25.92
C SER A 49 9.06 38.51 -25.92
N GLN A 50 10.12 37.94 -26.49
CA GLN A 50 11.40 38.60 -26.67
C GLN A 50 11.95 38.31 -28.08
N ASN A 51 12.43 39.38 -28.75
CA ASN A 51 12.98 39.28 -30.10
C ASN A 51 14.47 39.58 -30.11
N LYS A 52 15.26 38.81 -30.90
CA LYS A 52 16.68 39.03 -31.13
C LYS A 52 17.00 38.94 -32.62
N LYS A 53 17.70 39.96 -33.15
CA LYS A 53 18.21 39.94 -34.51
C LYS A 53 19.44 39.04 -34.60
N TYR A 54 19.58 38.29 -35.67
CA TYR A 54 20.75 37.47 -35.93
C TYR A 54 21.24 37.64 -37.36
N ALA A 55 22.55 37.42 -37.56
CA ALA A 55 23.20 37.28 -38.85
C ALA A 55 24.21 36.13 -38.75
N LEU A 56 24.09 35.13 -39.62
CA LEU A 56 24.93 33.94 -39.61
C LEU A 56 25.58 33.77 -40.99
N GLU A 57 26.87 33.53 -40.99
CA GLU A 57 27.59 33.10 -42.16
C GLU A 57 27.15 31.71 -42.64
N ALA A 58 27.54 31.34 -43.86
CA ALA A 58 27.27 30.00 -44.36
C ALA A 58 27.89 28.94 -43.46
N GLN A 59 27.15 27.85 -43.21
CA GLN A 59 27.61 26.70 -42.41
C GLN A 59 28.14 27.07 -41.00
N SER A 60 27.56 28.07 -40.37
CA SER A 60 27.94 28.54 -39.02
C SER A 60 26.82 28.39 -38.02
N ALA A 61 27.16 28.47 -36.73
CA ALA A 61 26.21 28.47 -35.65
C ALA A 61 26.50 29.60 -34.64
N GLN A 62 25.45 30.10 -33.99
CA GLN A 62 25.53 31.15 -32.97
C GLN A 62 24.59 30.83 -31.82
N GLY A 63 25.02 31.08 -30.56
CA GLY A 63 24.16 31.08 -29.40
C GLY A 63 23.33 32.37 -29.32
N LEU A 64 22.07 32.22 -28.90
CA LEU A 64 21.15 33.31 -28.61
C LEU A 64 20.58 33.12 -27.23
N ASP A 65 20.71 34.12 -26.36
CA ASP A 65 20.28 34.04 -24.97
C ASP A 65 19.03 34.91 -24.75
N PHE A 66 17.96 34.31 -24.18
CA PHE A 66 16.71 34.99 -23.87
C PHE A 66 16.52 35.02 -22.36
N ASN A 67 16.38 36.20 -21.79
CA ASN A 67 16.08 36.34 -20.34
C ASN A 67 14.63 35.97 -20.05
N PHE A 68 14.40 35.40 -18.90
CA PHE A 68 13.04 35.11 -18.41
C PHE A 68 12.87 35.36 -16.92
N ASP A 69 11.61 35.54 -16.49
CA ASP A 69 11.18 35.66 -15.11
C ASP A 69 9.82 34.97 -14.98
N THR A 70 9.77 33.89 -14.19
CA THR A 70 8.60 33.04 -14.04
C THR A 70 7.60 33.53 -13.01
N SER A 71 7.85 34.64 -12.32
CA SER A 71 7.07 35.13 -11.16
C SER A 71 5.57 35.30 -11.42
N LYS A 72 5.17 35.43 -12.68
CA LYS A 72 3.77 35.65 -13.09
C LYS A 72 3.25 34.58 -14.07
N TRP A 73 4.00 33.50 -14.25
CA TRP A 73 3.61 32.45 -15.19
C TRP A 73 2.63 31.47 -14.51
N PRO A 74 1.67 30.91 -15.25
CA PRO A 74 0.81 29.86 -14.74
C PRO A 74 1.59 28.56 -14.51
N SER A 75 0.97 27.58 -13.88
CA SER A 75 1.58 26.28 -13.56
C SER A 75 2.06 25.46 -14.76
N LEU A 76 1.61 25.78 -15.96
CA LEU A 76 2.03 25.18 -17.21
C LEU A 76 2.11 26.27 -18.29
N VAL A 77 3.19 26.28 -19.06
CA VAL A 77 3.37 27.19 -20.19
C VAL A 77 3.88 26.44 -21.42
N ILE A 78 3.60 26.99 -22.59
CA ILE A 78 4.29 26.62 -23.82
C ILE A 78 5.40 27.64 -24.06
N ILE A 79 6.64 27.19 -24.14
CA ILE A 79 7.76 28.02 -24.57
C ILE A 79 8.06 27.68 -26.04
N ARG A 80 7.95 28.68 -26.90
CA ARG A 80 8.15 28.57 -28.34
C ARG A 80 9.32 29.45 -28.77
N CYS A 81 10.31 28.86 -29.46
CA CYS A 81 11.41 29.57 -30.07
C CYS A 81 11.27 29.46 -31.58
N VAL A 82 11.21 30.59 -32.28
CA VAL A 82 11.08 30.65 -33.75
C VAL A 82 12.17 31.53 -34.32
N ALA A 83 12.92 31.04 -35.29
CA ALA A 83 13.85 31.83 -36.10
C ALA A 83 13.24 32.01 -37.48
N SER A 84 13.09 33.27 -37.89
CA SER A 84 12.54 33.62 -39.21
C SER A 84 13.45 34.60 -39.97
N GLY A 85 13.44 34.48 -41.28
CA GLY A 85 14.18 35.38 -42.20
C GLY A 85 13.54 35.38 -43.57
N LYS A 86 14.21 36.03 -44.52
CA LYS A 86 13.66 36.15 -45.88
C LYS A 86 13.60 34.77 -46.54
N GLY A 87 12.39 34.20 -46.66
CA GLY A 87 12.14 32.94 -47.37
C GLY A 87 12.37 31.65 -46.52
N PHE A 88 12.56 31.75 -45.21
CA PHE A 88 12.66 30.60 -44.31
C PHE A 88 12.12 30.90 -42.94
N SER A 89 11.67 29.87 -42.26
CA SER A 89 11.31 29.88 -40.84
C SER A 89 11.56 28.49 -40.26
N ASP A 90 12.00 28.42 -39.03
CA ASP A 90 12.17 27.20 -38.26
C ASP A 90 11.82 27.47 -36.80
N GLY A 91 11.27 26.51 -36.10
CA GLY A 91 10.85 26.71 -34.71
C GLY A 91 10.62 25.43 -33.95
N GLU A 92 10.79 25.53 -32.65
CA GLU A 92 10.56 24.45 -31.68
C GLU A 92 9.74 24.96 -30.52
N GLN A 93 8.82 24.12 -29.99
CA GLN A 93 8.04 24.48 -28.84
C GLN A 93 7.96 23.31 -27.85
N HIS A 94 7.95 23.64 -26.56
CA HIS A 94 7.87 22.68 -25.46
C HIS A 94 6.85 23.14 -24.43
N TYR A 95 6.18 22.15 -23.81
CA TYR A 95 5.40 22.37 -22.61
C TYR A 95 6.35 22.33 -21.41
N VAL A 96 6.36 23.39 -20.60
CA VAL A 96 7.23 23.52 -19.45
C VAL A 96 6.38 23.75 -18.20
N PRO A 97 6.39 22.83 -17.23
CA PRO A 97 5.70 23.02 -15.94
C PRO A 97 6.43 24.05 -15.09
N ILE A 98 5.67 24.93 -14.45
CA ILE A 98 6.15 25.92 -13.49
C ILE A 98 5.73 25.44 -12.10
N LEU A 99 6.68 24.88 -11.36
CA LEU A 99 6.44 24.32 -10.04
C LEU A 99 6.38 25.41 -8.98
N SER A 100 5.69 25.12 -7.86
CA SER A 100 5.64 26.04 -6.71
C SER A 100 7.02 26.20 -6.05
N ASP A 101 7.28 27.37 -5.46
CA ASP A 101 8.38 27.62 -4.53
C ASP A 101 8.09 27.11 -3.12
N SER A 102 6.88 26.59 -2.92
CA SER A 102 6.37 26.10 -1.65
C SER A 102 6.23 24.58 -1.66
N GLU A 103 6.41 23.98 -0.49
CA GLU A 103 6.24 22.54 -0.23
C GLU A 103 4.90 22.31 0.46
N TRP A 104 4.22 21.23 0.08
CA TRP A 104 3.03 20.73 0.76
C TRP A 104 3.44 19.84 1.91
N VAL A 105 3.36 20.33 3.13
CA VAL A 105 3.75 19.63 4.36
C VAL A 105 2.53 18.94 4.96
N THR A 106 2.70 17.68 5.39
CA THR A 106 1.67 16.95 6.12
C THR A 106 2.23 16.47 7.45
N ASN A 107 1.69 17.00 8.55
CA ASN A 107 1.92 16.49 9.89
C ASN A 107 0.69 15.73 10.37
N SER A 108 0.88 14.67 11.16
CA SER A 108 -0.24 13.86 11.62
C SER A 108 -0.09 13.43 13.08
N THR A 109 -1.21 13.15 13.70
CA THR A 109 -1.29 12.43 14.98
C THR A 109 -2.32 11.34 14.87
N THR A 110 -1.98 10.14 15.35
CA THR A 110 -2.87 8.97 15.36
C THR A 110 -3.50 8.78 16.71
N PHE A 111 -4.61 8.07 16.76
CA PHE A 111 -5.26 7.69 18.00
C PHE A 111 -5.98 6.35 17.89
N THR A 112 -6.05 5.63 19.02
CA THR A 112 -6.82 4.42 19.18
C THR A 112 -7.78 4.59 20.35
N LEU A 113 -9.06 4.23 20.19
CA LEU A 113 -10.10 4.30 21.21
C LEU A 113 -10.70 2.90 21.39
N THR A 114 -10.56 2.33 22.60
CA THR A 114 -10.98 0.95 22.89
C THR A 114 -12.24 0.85 23.75
N LYS A 115 -12.75 1.98 24.22
CA LYS A 115 -13.93 2.06 25.11
C LYS A 115 -14.66 3.38 24.91
N PRO A 116 -15.90 3.55 25.41
CA PRO A 116 -16.57 4.85 25.40
C PRO A 116 -15.71 5.92 26.06
N GLN A 117 -15.40 6.96 25.32
CA GLN A 117 -14.60 8.07 25.80
C GLN A 117 -14.66 9.27 24.83
N THR A 118 -14.30 10.43 25.35
CA THR A 118 -14.09 11.64 24.55
C THR A 118 -12.60 11.93 24.47
N LYS A 119 -12.07 12.11 23.28
CA LYS A 119 -10.69 12.50 23.03
C LYS A 119 -10.64 13.86 22.34
N ALA A 120 -9.96 14.81 22.99
CA ALA A 120 -9.66 16.12 22.40
C ALA A 120 -8.22 16.12 21.87
N ILE A 121 -8.03 16.64 20.66
CA ILE A 121 -6.75 16.76 19.97
C ILE A 121 -6.57 18.24 19.61
N ASN A 122 -5.57 18.88 20.21
CA ASN A 122 -5.19 20.24 19.83
C ASN A 122 -4.27 20.16 18.59
N THR A 123 -4.71 20.76 17.49
CA THR A 123 -3.97 20.70 16.22
C THR A 123 -2.94 21.82 16.04
N ALA A 124 -2.81 22.74 17.00
CA ALA A 124 -1.91 23.89 16.89
C ALA A 124 -0.45 23.49 16.70
N SER A 125 -0.01 22.41 17.36
CA SER A 125 1.36 21.88 17.22
C SER A 125 1.63 21.17 15.89
N LEU A 126 0.59 20.87 15.12
CA LEU A 126 0.73 20.19 13.84
C LEU A 126 0.94 21.17 12.68
N PHE A 127 0.56 22.43 12.83
CA PHE A 127 0.77 23.45 11.80
C PHE A 127 2.02 24.28 12.11
N ALA A 128 2.80 24.60 11.08
CA ALA A 128 3.86 25.60 11.20
C ALA A 128 3.28 27.01 11.40
N SER A 129 4.02 27.90 12.05
CA SER A 129 3.56 29.28 12.34
C SER A 129 3.32 30.10 11.08
N ASP A 130 4.09 29.85 10.03
CA ASP A 130 4.05 30.48 8.70
C ASP A 130 3.22 29.69 7.68
N ALA A 131 2.56 28.60 8.10
CA ALA A 131 1.76 27.73 7.26
C ALA A 131 0.66 28.50 6.51
N GLN A 132 0.60 28.27 5.18
CA GLN A 132 -0.43 28.83 4.29
C GLN A 132 -1.36 27.72 3.81
N LYS A 133 -2.53 28.08 3.28
CA LYS A 133 -3.54 27.14 2.73
C LYS A 133 -3.77 25.92 3.64
N LYS A 134 -3.97 26.19 4.92
CA LYS A 134 -4.13 25.15 5.95
C LYS A 134 -5.37 24.31 5.68
N GLN A 135 -5.18 22.99 5.60
CA GLN A 135 -6.23 21.99 5.49
C GLN A 135 -6.14 21.02 6.66
N LEU A 136 -7.27 20.74 7.27
CA LEU A 136 -7.40 19.72 8.30
C LEU A 136 -8.16 18.54 7.72
N THR A 137 -7.56 17.35 7.85
CA THR A 137 -8.24 16.09 7.47
C THR A 137 -8.34 15.22 8.72
N ILE A 138 -9.51 14.69 8.98
CA ILE A 138 -9.80 13.75 10.07
C ILE A 138 -10.24 12.45 9.44
N GLU A 139 -9.54 11.38 9.74
CA GLU A 139 -9.94 10.02 9.40
C GLU A 139 -10.30 9.27 10.68
N TYR A 140 -11.42 8.56 10.64
CA TYR A 140 -11.88 7.74 11.75
C TYR A 140 -12.48 6.44 11.21
N THR A 141 -12.01 5.33 11.74
CA THR A 141 -12.53 4.00 11.42
C THR A 141 -13.07 3.38 12.69
N GLN A 142 -14.38 3.25 12.80
CA GLN A 142 -15.03 2.55 13.91
C GLN A 142 -14.85 1.04 13.77
N ASN A 143 -14.62 0.58 12.54
CA ASN A 143 -14.59 -0.82 12.22
C ASN A 143 -13.38 -1.17 11.34
N PRO A 144 -12.37 -1.89 11.88
CA PRO A 144 -11.19 -2.29 11.13
C PRO A 144 -11.48 -3.19 9.92
N ALA A 145 -12.62 -3.88 9.88
CA ALA A 145 -12.97 -4.72 8.73
C ALA A 145 -13.16 -3.93 7.44
N TRP A 146 -13.55 -2.67 7.53
CA TRP A 146 -13.66 -1.83 6.35
C TRP A 146 -12.35 -1.82 5.55
N LEU A 147 -11.22 -1.75 6.24
CA LEU A 147 -9.90 -1.76 5.59
C LEU A 147 -9.60 -3.07 4.87
N SER A 148 -10.13 -4.20 5.35
CA SER A 148 -9.99 -5.49 4.66
C SER A 148 -10.96 -5.63 3.49
N ILE A 149 -12.17 -5.07 3.60
CA ILE A 149 -13.15 -5.03 2.50
C ILE A 149 -12.57 -4.29 1.29
N LEU A 150 -11.80 -3.23 1.50
CA LEU A 150 -11.12 -2.48 0.43
C LEU A 150 -10.10 -3.34 -0.36
N SER A 151 -9.59 -4.41 0.19
CA SER A 151 -8.64 -5.29 -0.48
C SER A 151 -9.30 -6.40 -1.32
N LEU A 152 -10.54 -6.78 -1.02
CA LEU A 152 -11.24 -7.90 -1.66
C LEU A 152 -11.50 -7.70 -3.17
N PRO A 153 -11.81 -6.49 -3.68
CA PRO A 153 -11.96 -6.30 -5.13
C PRO A 153 -10.75 -6.75 -5.95
N SER A 154 -9.55 -6.59 -5.39
CA SER A 154 -8.29 -6.94 -6.08
C SER A 154 -8.09 -8.43 -6.31
N ILE A 155 -8.86 -9.28 -5.61
CA ILE A 155 -8.81 -10.75 -5.71
C ILE A 155 -10.14 -11.36 -6.14
N ALA A 156 -11.15 -10.55 -6.48
CA ALA A 156 -12.46 -11.02 -6.93
C ALA A 156 -12.41 -11.81 -8.24
N GLU A 157 -11.40 -11.56 -9.06
CA GLU A 157 -11.05 -12.36 -10.23
C GLU A 157 -9.68 -13.02 -10.01
N PRO A 158 -9.52 -14.29 -10.32
CA PRO A 158 -8.24 -14.97 -10.16
C PRO A 158 -7.20 -14.35 -11.11
N LYS A 159 -5.99 -14.08 -10.58
CA LYS A 159 -4.88 -13.55 -11.39
C LYS A 159 -4.30 -14.58 -12.33
N ASP A 160 -4.44 -15.84 -11.96
CA ASP A 160 -3.97 -16.98 -12.72
C ASP A 160 -4.99 -18.15 -12.59
N ASN A 161 -5.02 -19.05 -13.55
CA ASN A 161 -5.95 -20.20 -13.56
C ASN A 161 -5.48 -21.35 -12.67
N ASN A 162 -4.82 -21.05 -11.56
CA ASN A 162 -4.43 -22.04 -10.56
C ASN A 162 -5.52 -22.21 -9.48
N ALA A 163 -5.56 -23.37 -8.86
CA ALA A 163 -6.58 -23.71 -7.87
C ALA A 163 -6.62 -22.77 -6.66
N ILE A 164 -5.46 -22.26 -6.23
CA ILE A 164 -5.36 -21.37 -5.06
C ILE A 164 -5.95 -20.01 -5.38
N ASP A 165 -5.60 -19.40 -6.53
CA ASP A 165 -6.12 -18.09 -6.93
C ASP A 165 -7.64 -18.17 -7.21
N ILE A 166 -8.11 -19.27 -7.82
CA ILE A 166 -9.55 -19.51 -8.05
C ILE A 166 -10.27 -19.66 -6.72
N ALA A 167 -9.75 -20.45 -5.77
CA ALA A 167 -10.37 -20.60 -4.44
C ALA A 167 -10.35 -19.30 -3.63
N ALA A 168 -9.31 -18.49 -3.74
CA ALA A 168 -9.24 -17.19 -3.09
C ALA A 168 -10.27 -16.21 -3.68
N ALA A 169 -10.42 -16.19 -5.00
CA ALA A 169 -11.43 -15.36 -5.68
C ALA A 169 -12.86 -15.83 -5.31
N LEU A 170 -13.11 -17.13 -5.28
CA LEU A 170 -14.37 -17.70 -4.82
C LEU A 170 -14.67 -17.27 -3.37
N TYR A 171 -13.68 -17.37 -2.47
CA TYR A 171 -13.79 -16.90 -1.09
C TYR A 171 -14.18 -15.41 -1.02
N ALA A 172 -13.53 -14.54 -1.79
CA ALA A 172 -13.82 -13.11 -1.84
C ALA A 172 -15.27 -12.84 -2.29
N ASN A 173 -15.74 -13.51 -3.35
CA ASN A 173 -17.10 -13.30 -3.88
C ASN A 173 -18.19 -13.88 -2.96
N ILE A 174 -17.97 -15.03 -2.31
CA ILE A 174 -18.88 -15.55 -1.28
C ILE A 174 -18.96 -14.55 -0.10
N THR A 175 -17.82 -14.00 0.30
CA THR A 175 -17.76 -12.97 1.37
C THR A 175 -18.50 -11.71 0.95
N ALA A 176 -18.38 -11.24 -0.31
CA ALA A 176 -19.14 -10.10 -0.82
C ALA A 176 -20.66 -10.32 -0.74
N ARG A 177 -21.13 -11.49 -1.18
CA ARG A 177 -22.55 -11.85 -1.07
C ARG A 177 -23.03 -11.86 0.37
N ALA A 178 -22.23 -12.45 1.28
CA ALA A 178 -22.56 -12.50 2.70
C ALA A 178 -22.64 -11.10 3.32
N ILE A 179 -21.75 -10.18 2.96
CA ILE A 179 -21.75 -8.79 3.41
C ILE A 179 -23.01 -8.06 2.92
N LEU A 180 -23.35 -8.19 1.64
CA LEU A 180 -24.55 -7.56 1.08
C LEU A 180 -25.85 -8.07 1.72
N ASN A 181 -25.91 -9.36 2.04
CA ASN A 181 -27.08 -9.95 2.68
C ASN A 181 -27.20 -9.55 4.17
N ALA A 182 -26.08 -9.36 4.84
CA ALA A 182 -26.04 -9.02 6.27
C ALA A 182 -26.17 -7.50 6.54
N SER A 183 -25.93 -6.62 5.56
CA SER A 183 -25.91 -5.17 5.79
C SER A 183 -26.63 -4.38 4.68
N PRO A 184 -27.95 -4.09 4.87
CA PRO A 184 -28.69 -3.22 3.96
C PRO A 184 -28.07 -1.81 3.79
N ASN A 185 -27.38 -1.32 4.82
CA ASN A 185 -26.71 -0.01 4.77
C ASN A 185 -25.62 0.06 3.71
N ILE A 186 -24.90 -1.04 3.45
CA ILE A 186 -23.88 -1.09 2.40
C ILE A 186 -24.54 -0.92 1.02
N LYS A 187 -25.70 -1.57 0.78
CA LYS A 187 -26.45 -1.40 -0.48
C LYS A 187 -26.82 0.07 -0.70
N ASN A 188 -27.37 0.73 0.32
CA ASN A 188 -27.73 2.15 0.25
C ASN A 188 -26.53 3.06 -0.06
N VAL A 189 -25.38 2.79 0.56
CA VAL A 189 -24.15 3.57 0.31
C VAL A 189 -23.67 3.38 -1.14
N LEU A 190 -23.68 2.15 -1.64
CA LEU A 190 -23.29 1.87 -3.03
C LEU A 190 -24.24 2.54 -4.03
N GLU A 191 -25.53 2.57 -3.75
CA GLU A 191 -26.51 3.30 -4.57
C GLU A 191 -26.26 4.82 -4.57
N ILE A 192 -25.95 5.41 -3.40
CA ILE A 192 -25.58 6.83 -3.30
C ILE A 192 -24.32 7.11 -4.13
N TRP A 193 -23.31 6.23 -4.08
CA TRP A 193 -22.09 6.40 -4.87
C TRP A 193 -22.33 6.24 -6.37
N ARG A 194 -23.22 5.32 -6.81
CA ARG A 194 -23.61 5.16 -8.23
C ARG A 194 -24.30 6.41 -8.76
N ASN A 195 -25.17 7.01 -7.94
CA ASN A 195 -25.96 8.18 -8.32
C ASN A 195 -25.17 9.50 -8.25
N ASN A 196 -24.04 9.52 -7.55
CA ASN A 196 -23.17 10.68 -7.41
C ASN A 196 -21.73 10.33 -7.83
N PRO A 197 -21.47 10.10 -9.13
CA PRO A 197 -20.12 9.81 -9.60
C PRO A 197 -19.22 11.02 -9.34
N THR A 198 -18.08 10.79 -8.71
CA THR A 198 -17.05 11.81 -8.54
C THR A 198 -16.47 12.10 -9.92
N LYS A 199 -16.41 13.37 -10.32
CA LYS A 199 -15.78 13.76 -11.60
C LYS A 199 -14.28 13.66 -11.45
N GLU A 200 -13.60 13.15 -12.48
CA GLU A 200 -12.13 13.19 -12.58
C GLU A 200 -11.64 14.64 -12.51
N SER A 201 -10.45 14.84 -11.96
CA SER A 201 -9.85 16.16 -11.89
C SER A 201 -9.63 16.72 -13.32
N PRO A 202 -10.04 17.97 -13.61
CA PRO A 202 -9.75 18.60 -14.92
C PRO A 202 -8.28 18.60 -15.29
N LEU A 203 -7.40 18.67 -14.29
CA LEU A 203 -5.94 18.64 -14.46
C LEU A 203 -5.46 17.29 -15.00
N THR A 204 -6.01 16.19 -14.51
CA THR A 204 -5.67 14.84 -14.95
C THR A 204 -6.06 14.63 -16.41
N SER A 205 -7.24 15.09 -16.81
CA SER A 205 -7.73 14.99 -18.18
C SER A 205 -6.90 15.80 -19.18
N ALA A 206 -6.43 17.00 -18.79
CA ALA A 206 -5.59 17.84 -19.66
C ALA A 206 -4.18 17.26 -19.90
N LEU A 207 -3.69 16.41 -18.97
CA LEU A 207 -2.34 15.84 -19.01
C LEU A 207 -2.29 14.40 -19.56
N GLU A 208 -3.41 13.82 -19.97
CA GLU A 208 -3.46 12.42 -20.44
C GLU A 208 -2.56 12.11 -21.64
N GLN A 209 -2.29 13.11 -22.46
CA GLN A 209 -1.47 12.96 -23.66
C GLN A 209 0.05 12.99 -23.40
N ASN A 210 0.49 13.33 -22.19
CA ASN A 210 1.90 13.37 -21.81
C ASN A 210 2.13 12.74 -20.43
N ALA A 211 2.52 11.46 -20.44
CA ALA A 211 2.66 10.66 -19.20
C ALA A 211 3.76 11.18 -18.25
N GLU A 212 4.85 11.73 -18.79
CA GLU A 212 5.96 12.27 -17.98
C GLU A 212 5.55 13.56 -17.30
N LEU A 213 4.94 14.47 -18.03
CA LEU A 213 4.40 15.72 -17.51
C LEU A 213 3.31 15.48 -16.47
N LYS A 214 2.40 14.52 -16.74
CA LYS A 214 1.37 14.07 -15.79
C LYS A 214 1.99 13.58 -14.50
N SER A 215 3.03 12.73 -14.57
CA SER A 215 3.73 12.21 -13.40
C SER A 215 4.37 13.32 -12.55
N LEU A 216 5.00 14.31 -13.21
CA LEU A 216 5.63 15.43 -12.52
C LEU A 216 4.60 16.33 -11.81
N VAL A 217 3.55 16.73 -12.51
CA VAL A 217 2.50 17.60 -11.94
C VAL A 217 1.76 16.90 -10.80
N LEU A 218 1.43 15.60 -10.95
CA LEU A 218 0.78 14.84 -9.87
C LEU A 218 1.68 14.63 -8.64
N ALA A 219 2.99 14.54 -8.82
CA ALA A 219 3.93 14.47 -7.70
C ALA A 219 3.94 15.77 -6.87
N GLU A 220 3.79 16.92 -7.52
CA GLU A 220 3.71 18.25 -6.87
C GLU A 220 2.29 18.59 -6.38
N THR A 221 1.27 17.79 -6.75
CA THR A 221 -0.12 17.96 -6.31
C THR A 221 -0.69 16.68 -5.69
N PRO A 222 -0.16 16.22 -4.54
CA PRO A 222 -0.52 14.92 -3.96
C PRO A 222 -2.01 14.79 -3.62
N TRP A 223 -2.70 15.90 -3.31
CA TRP A 223 -4.14 15.90 -3.06
C TRP A 223 -4.98 15.54 -4.29
N VAL A 224 -4.54 15.92 -5.48
CA VAL A 224 -5.21 15.53 -6.75
C VAL A 224 -5.06 14.03 -6.96
N LEU A 225 -3.84 13.50 -6.77
CA LEU A 225 -3.58 12.07 -6.86
C LEU A 225 -4.38 11.25 -5.84
N GLU A 226 -4.54 11.78 -4.62
CA GLU A 226 -5.31 11.10 -3.57
C GLU A 226 -6.80 11.07 -3.90
N ALA A 227 -7.37 12.15 -4.42
CA ALA A 227 -8.78 12.22 -4.84
C ALA A 227 -9.08 11.24 -6.00
N ASP A 228 -8.17 11.14 -6.97
CA ASP A 228 -8.30 10.20 -8.09
C ASP A 228 -8.24 8.74 -7.59
N LYS A 229 -7.33 8.42 -6.65
CA LYS A 229 -7.26 7.09 -6.03
C LYS A 229 -8.54 6.73 -5.27
N GLU A 230 -9.12 7.65 -4.53
CA GLU A 230 -10.39 7.43 -3.82
C GLU A 230 -11.54 7.16 -4.80
N THR A 231 -11.60 7.91 -5.90
CA THR A 231 -12.60 7.71 -6.95
C THR A 231 -12.49 6.34 -7.57
N MET A 232 -11.26 5.90 -7.92
CA MET A 232 -11.00 4.57 -8.45
C MET A 232 -11.38 3.46 -7.44
N GLN A 233 -11.06 3.63 -6.17
CA GLN A 233 -11.42 2.66 -5.12
C GLN A 233 -12.94 2.55 -4.96
N ARG A 234 -13.68 3.65 -4.97
CA ARG A 234 -15.16 3.65 -4.93
C ARG A 234 -15.74 2.91 -6.13
N GLN A 235 -15.24 3.18 -7.33
CA GLN A 235 -15.69 2.49 -8.54
C GLN A 235 -15.40 0.98 -8.48
N GLN A 236 -14.24 0.58 -8.00
CA GLN A 236 -13.89 -0.83 -7.79
C GLN A 236 -14.85 -1.51 -6.80
N LEU A 237 -15.23 -0.82 -5.71
CA LEU A 237 -16.21 -1.35 -4.74
C LEU A 237 -17.61 -1.45 -5.34
N ILE A 238 -18.06 -0.46 -6.10
CA ILE A 238 -19.35 -0.50 -6.80
C ILE A 238 -19.43 -1.72 -7.72
N ASN A 239 -18.39 -1.97 -8.51
CA ASN A 239 -18.31 -3.11 -9.43
C ASN A 239 -18.19 -4.44 -8.67
N TYR A 240 -17.42 -4.46 -7.58
CA TYR A 240 -17.22 -5.65 -6.77
C TYR A 240 -18.51 -6.12 -6.11
N PHE A 241 -19.31 -5.19 -5.58
CA PHE A 241 -20.57 -5.47 -4.91
C PHE A 241 -21.79 -5.47 -5.84
N ASP A 242 -21.61 -5.47 -7.16
CA ASP A 242 -22.71 -5.64 -8.10
C ASP A 242 -23.22 -7.09 -8.03
N GLU A 243 -24.50 -7.28 -7.68
CA GLU A 243 -25.09 -8.60 -7.43
C GLU A 243 -25.00 -9.51 -8.66
N SER A 244 -25.27 -8.98 -9.85
CA SER A 244 -25.21 -9.75 -11.10
C SER A 244 -23.78 -10.21 -11.43
N GLN A 245 -22.83 -9.35 -11.17
CA GLN A 245 -21.40 -9.66 -11.33
C GLN A 245 -20.94 -10.69 -10.30
N ILE A 246 -21.39 -10.59 -9.06
CA ILE A 246 -21.10 -11.58 -8.00
C ILE A 246 -21.62 -12.95 -8.44
N ASP A 247 -22.87 -13.05 -8.90
CA ASP A 247 -23.49 -14.30 -9.31
C ASP A 247 -22.74 -14.95 -10.49
N TYR A 248 -22.38 -14.14 -11.49
CA TYR A 248 -21.58 -14.59 -12.61
C TYR A 248 -20.21 -15.12 -12.17
N ARG A 249 -19.48 -14.35 -11.34
CA ARG A 249 -18.16 -14.76 -10.85
C ARG A 249 -18.22 -16.02 -9.99
N LEU A 250 -19.20 -16.13 -9.10
CA LEU A 250 -19.39 -17.31 -8.26
C LEU A 250 -19.61 -18.58 -9.07
N LYS A 251 -20.51 -18.52 -10.08
CA LYS A 251 -20.75 -19.65 -10.96
C LYS A 251 -19.45 -20.06 -11.69
N LYS A 252 -18.81 -19.09 -12.36
CA LYS A 252 -17.57 -19.32 -13.13
C LYS A 252 -16.46 -19.94 -12.27
N GLN A 253 -16.26 -19.41 -11.07
CA GLN A 253 -15.19 -19.87 -10.18
C GLN A 253 -15.50 -21.21 -9.52
N THR A 254 -16.77 -21.48 -9.20
CA THR A 254 -17.20 -22.78 -8.69
C THR A 254 -16.98 -23.88 -9.74
N ASP A 255 -17.37 -23.62 -10.98
CA ASP A 255 -17.19 -24.58 -12.09
C ASP A 255 -15.69 -24.80 -12.32
N ALA A 256 -14.88 -23.74 -12.42
CA ALA A 256 -13.43 -23.84 -12.60
C ALA A 256 -12.72 -24.58 -11.44
N LEU A 257 -13.18 -24.38 -10.20
CA LEU A 257 -12.62 -25.10 -9.04
C LEU A 257 -12.98 -26.59 -9.08
N LYS A 258 -14.21 -26.95 -9.50
CA LYS A 258 -14.64 -28.34 -9.69
C LYS A 258 -13.82 -29.04 -10.76
N ASP A 259 -13.49 -28.36 -11.86
CA ASP A 259 -12.68 -28.90 -12.95
C ASP A 259 -11.24 -29.21 -12.52
N LEU A 260 -10.71 -28.49 -11.54
CA LEU A 260 -9.38 -28.74 -10.96
C LEU A 260 -9.38 -29.83 -9.88
N GLN A 261 -10.55 -30.28 -9.42
CA GLN A 261 -10.66 -31.39 -8.48
C GLN A 261 -10.63 -32.73 -9.19
N THR A 262 -9.54 -33.49 -9.03
CA THR A 262 -9.38 -34.79 -9.66
C THR A 262 -10.38 -35.86 -9.13
N PHE A 263 -10.52 -36.97 -9.80
CA PHE A 263 -11.37 -38.08 -9.36
C PHE A 263 -10.96 -38.63 -7.98
N GLN A 264 -9.71 -38.44 -7.57
CA GLN A 264 -9.23 -38.81 -6.24
C GLN A 264 -9.69 -37.84 -5.13
N GLY A 265 -10.28 -36.71 -5.49
CA GLY A 265 -10.77 -35.67 -4.58
C GLY A 265 -9.77 -34.57 -4.22
N GLY A 266 -8.52 -34.73 -4.65
CA GLY A 266 -7.49 -33.69 -4.46
C GLY A 266 -7.51 -32.65 -5.57
N PHE A 267 -6.94 -31.48 -5.32
CA PHE A 267 -6.82 -30.41 -6.31
C PHE A 267 -5.46 -30.42 -6.99
N ALA A 268 -5.48 -30.21 -8.31
CA ALA A 268 -4.30 -29.94 -9.13
C ALA A 268 -3.92 -28.45 -9.03
N TRP A 269 -2.65 -28.11 -9.32
CA TRP A 269 -2.25 -26.70 -9.46
C TRP A 269 -2.95 -26.06 -10.66
N TYR A 270 -2.87 -26.74 -11.82
CA TYR A 270 -3.44 -26.29 -13.09
C TYR A 270 -4.21 -27.45 -13.72
N PRO A 271 -5.06 -27.17 -14.73
CA PRO A 271 -5.74 -28.21 -15.50
C PRO A 271 -4.77 -29.29 -16.00
N ASP A 272 -5.23 -30.52 -16.09
CA ASP A 272 -4.48 -31.70 -16.56
C ASP A 272 -3.26 -32.11 -15.69
N MET A 273 -3.03 -31.46 -14.56
CA MET A 273 -2.01 -31.87 -13.60
C MET A 273 -2.54 -32.94 -12.62
N ARG A 274 -1.62 -33.63 -11.95
CA ARG A 274 -1.94 -34.49 -10.81
C ARG A 274 -2.33 -33.68 -9.60
N SER A 275 -3.20 -34.25 -8.77
CA SER A 275 -3.54 -33.66 -7.48
C SER A 275 -2.30 -33.45 -6.58
N ASN A 276 -2.29 -32.37 -5.84
CA ASN A 276 -1.18 -31.98 -4.96
C ASN A 276 -1.70 -31.80 -3.52
N GLY A 277 -1.03 -32.43 -2.54
CA GLY A 277 -1.43 -32.37 -1.13
C GLY A 277 -1.43 -30.97 -0.53
N TYR A 278 -0.44 -30.14 -0.87
CA TYR A 278 -0.38 -28.76 -0.40
C TYR A 278 -1.53 -27.92 -0.98
N VAL A 279 -1.75 -27.97 -2.29
CA VAL A 279 -2.85 -27.24 -2.93
C VAL A 279 -4.19 -27.67 -2.35
N THR A 280 -4.40 -28.97 -2.19
CA THR A 280 -5.63 -29.51 -1.61
C THR A 280 -5.83 -29.04 -0.17
N MET A 281 -4.76 -28.98 0.63
CA MET A 281 -4.81 -28.49 1.99
C MET A 281 -5.24 -27.01 2.05
N VAL A 282 -4.63 -26.16 1.21
CA VAL A 282 -4.94 -24.72 1.16
C VAL A 282 -6.37 -24.47 0.68
N VAL A 283 -6.79 -25.10 -0.43
CA VAL A 283 -8.16 -24.97 -0.94
C VAL A 283 -9.19 -25.46 0.08
N SER A 284 -8.91 -26.60 0.74
CA SER A 284 -9.78 -27.14 1.81
C SER A 284 -9.81 -26.22 3.03
N GLU A 285 -8.72 -25.52 3.38
CA GLU A 285 -8.73 -24.51 4.44
C GLU A 285 -9.69 -23.37 4.09
N LEU A 286 -9.63 -22.81 2.87
CA LEU A 286 -10.50 -21.72 2.44
C LEU A 286 -11.98 -22.13 2.46
N LEU A 287 -12.30 -23.30 1.89
CA LEU A 287 -13.67 -23.83 1.91
C LEU A 287 -14.14 -24.16 3.34
N GLY A 288 -13.26 -24.72 4.18
CA GLY A 288 -13.54 -25.02 5.56
C GLY A 288 -13.84 -23.77 6.42
N ARG A 289 -13.11 -22.67 6.21
CA ARG A 289 -13.38 -21.37 6.84
C ARG A 289 -14.76 -20.81 6.46
N LEU A 290 -15.16 -20.96 5.19
CA LEU A 290 -16.50 -20.58 4.73
C LEU A 290 -17.56 -21.52 5.31
N ASN A 291 -17.29 -22.84 5.38
CA ASN A 291 -18.18 -23.83 6.00
C ASN A 291 -18.47 -23.53 7.47
N GLN A 292 -17.46 -23.13 8.26
CA GLN A 292 -17.64 -22.72 9.67
C GLN A 292 -18.59 -21.52 9.85
N ARG A 293 -18.87 -20.79 8.77
CA ARG A 293 -19.79 -19.65 8.75
C ARG A 293 -21.11 -19.94 8.04
N ASN A 294 -21.35 -21.18 7.64
CA ASN A 294 -22.51 -21.59 6.86
C ASN A 294 -22.67 -20.80 5.54
N LEU A 295 -21.54 -20.50 4.87
CA LEU A 295 -21.53 -19.69 3.63
C LEU A 295 -21.33 -20.52 2.36
N ILE A 296 -21.07 -21.81 2.47
CA ILE A 296 -21.00 -22.72 1.30
C ILE A 296 -22.33 -23.44 1.10
N ASP A 297 -22.66 -23.68 -0.17
CA ASP A 297 -23.81 -24.50 -0.56
C ASP A 297 -23.46 -26.00 -0.53
N ASP A 298 -24.46 -26.86 -0.85
CA ASP A 298 -24.30 -28.30 -0.85
C ASP A 298 -23.26 -28.79 -1.88
N ASP A 299 -23.16 -28.10 -3.01
CA ASP A 299 -22.19 -28.40 -4.07
C ASP A 299 -20.76 -28.18 -3.61
N LEU A 300 -20.46 -27.02 -3.04
CA LEU A 300 -19.15 -26.73 -2.47
C LEU A 300 -18.86 -27.57 -1.23
N LYS A 301 -19.88 -27.97 -0.46
CA LYS A 301 -19.73 -28.92 0.64
C LYS A 301 -19.25 -30.28 0.17
N ILE A 302 -19.79 -30.79 -0.94
CA ILE A 302 -19.32 -32.04 -1.58
C ILE A 302 -17.86 -31.91 -2.01
N VAL A 303 -17.50 -30.79 -2.62
CA VAL A 303 -16.13 -30.48 -3.06
C VAL A 303 -15.17 -30.47 -1.87
N PHE A 304 -15.55 -29.79 -0.77
CA PHE A 304 -14.79 -29.74 0.47
C PHE A 304 -14.60 -31.13 1.10
N ASP A 305 -15.66 -31.92 1.23
CA ASP A 305 -15.63 -33.26 1.82
C ASP A 305 -14.76 -34.24 1.00
N LYS A 306 -14.72 -34.10 -0.33
CA LYS A 306 -13.78 -34.85 -1.19
C LYS A 306 -12.33 -34.44 -0.93
N GLY A 307 -12.06 -33.13 -0.78
CA GLY A 307 -10.75 -32.60 -0.42
C GLY A 307 -10.26 -33.15 0.92
N LEU A 308 -11.10 -33.14 1.96
CA LEU A 308 -10.78 -33.71 3.27
C LEU A 308 -10.37 -35.17 3.19
N ARG A 309 -11.11 -36.00 2.44
CA ARG A 309 -10.76 -37.44 2.23
C ARG A 309 -9.44 -37.61 1.50
N TYR A 310 -9.11 -36.73 0.57
CA TYR A 310 -7.82 -36.81 -0.13
C TYR A 310 -6.67 -36.46 0.82
N ILE A 311 -6.74 -35.36 1.60
CA ILE A 311 -5.66 -34.97 2.51
C ILE A 311 -5.45 -35.99 3.64
N GLU A 312 -6.50 -36.69 4.07
CA GLU A 312 -6.39 -37.78 5.04
C GLU A 312 -5.55 -38.95 4.49
N ARG A 313 -5.79 -39.36 3.23
CA ARG A 313 -4.96 -40.36 2.57
C ARG A 313 -3.52 -39.91 2.33
N ASP A 314 -3.32 -38.67 1.90
CA ASP A 314 -1.99 -38.07 1.71
C ASP A 314 -1.22 -38.05 3.04
N LEU A 315 -1.89 -37.69 4.13
CA LEU A 315 -1.30 -37.67 5.47
C LEU A 315 -0.82 -39.07 5.90
N THR A 316 -1.57 -40.11 5.60
CA THR A 316 -1.19 -41.51 5.94
C THR A 316 0.18 -41.87 5.32
N ASN A 317 0.40 -41.44 4.08
CA ASN A 317 1.69 -41.68 3.41
C ASN A 317 2.80 -40.83 4.05
N ARG A 318 2.53 -39.59 4.39
CA ARG A 318 3.49 -38.69 5.06
C ARG A 318 3.84 -39.14 6.49
N LEU A 319 2.92 -39.82 7.18
CA LEU A 319 3.23 -40.38 8.51
C LEU A 319 4.25 -41.51 8.43
N LYS A 320 4.19 -42.37 7.39
CA LYS A 320 5.22 -43.39 7.14
C LYS A 320 6.59 -42.75 6.88
N GLU A 321 6.62 -41.71 6.01
CA GLU A 321 7.82 -40.94 5.74
C GLU A 321 8.38 -40.29 7.04
N LEU A 322 7.50 -39.75 7.89
CA LEU A 322 7.91 -39.16 9.18
C LEU A 322 8.55 -40.21 10.11
N GLU A 323 7.97 -41.40 10.20
CA GLU A 323 8.51 -42.50 11.02
C GLU A 323 9.90 -42.97 10.53
N GLU A 324 10.10 -43.02 9.22
CA GLU A 324 11.40 -43.31 8.62
C GLU A 324 12.44 -42.23 8.94
N LEU A 325 12.04 -40.93 8.82
CA LEU A 325 12.90 -39.80 9.13
C LEU A 325 13.26 -39.68 10.61
N GLU A 326 12.31 -39.94 11.52
CA GLU A 326 12.56 -39.91 12.98
C GLU A 326 13.58 -40.97 13.42
N ASN A 327 13.65 -42.10 12.70
CA ASN A 327 14.60 -43.18 12.96
C ASN A 327 15.99 -42.95 12.35
N SER A 328 16.17 -41.90 11.53
CA SER A 328 17.45 -41.56 10.90
C SER A 328 18.21 -40.46 11.64
N VAL A 329 19.54 -40.52 11.67
CA VAL A 329 20.38 -39.49 12.33
C VAL A 329 20.26 -38.13 11.63
N VAL A 330 20.11 -38.11 10.31
CA VAL A 330 19.99 -36.90 9.48
C VAL A 330 18.55 -36.39 9.41
N GLY A 331 17.59 -37.27 9.62
CA GLY A 331 16.15 -37.01 9.39
C GLY A 331 15.50 -36.11 10.43
N LYS A 332 16.11 -35.94 11.63
CA LYS A 332 15.53 -35.12 12.70
C LYS A 332 15.26 -33.66 12.30
N TYR A 333 16.09 -33.09 11.42
CA TYR A 333 15.91 -31.74 10.88
C TYR A 333 14.80 -31.67 9.83
N ASN A 334 14.62 -32.72 9.01
CA ASN A 334 13.61 -32.76 7.94
C ASN A 334 12.21 -33.09 8.48
N ALA A 335 12.12 -33.76 9.64
CA ALA A 335 10.85 -34.07 10.31
C ALA A 335 10.06 -32.83 10.72
N TYR A 336 10.72 -31.69 10.91
CA TYR A 336 10.07 -30.42 11.30
C TYR A 336 8.94 -29.98 10.35
N ASN A 337 9.17 -30.01 9.05
CA ASN A 337 8.17 -29.63 8.05
C ASN A 337 6.93 -30.56 8.06
N LEU A 338 7.14 -31.83 8.39
CA LEU A 338 6.05 -32.80 8.49
C LEU A 338 5.20 -32.55 9.73
N TYR A 339 5.77 -32.12 10.85
CA TYR A 339 5.00 -31.70 12.05
C TYR A 339 4.13 -30.48 11.75
N GLU A 340 4.65 -29.48 11.04
CA GLU A 340 3.85 -28.33 10.60
C GLU A 340 2.71 -28.76 9.65
N THR A 341 2.95 -29.74 8.79
CA THR A 341 1.92 -30.32 7.91
C THR A 341 0.83 -31.04 8.72
N ILE A 342 1.20 -31.79 9.75
CA ILE A 342 0.24 -32.43 10.67
C ILE A 342 -0.59 -31.36 11.42
N ALA A 343 0.05 -30.28 11.88
CA ALA A 343 -0.64 -29.17 12.53
C ALA A 343 -1.68 -28.53 11.61
N HIS A 344 -1.30 -28.31 10.36
CA HIS A 344 -2.21 -27.76 9.35
C HIS A 344 -3.36 -28.73 9.02
N TYR A 345 -3.07 -30.02 8.85
CA TYR A 345 -4.09 -31.04 8.65
C TYR A 345 -5.12 -31.05 9.79
N LEU A 346 -4.67 -31.12 11.04
CA LEU A 346 -5.55 -31.14 12.21
C LEU A 346 -6.48 -29.92 12.24
N TYR A 347 -5.97 -28.76 11.88
CA TYR A 347 -6.76 -27.55 11.77
C TYR A 347 -7.80 -27.63 10.66
N VAL A 348 -7.41 -27.99 9.43
CA VAL A 348 -8.35 -28.09 8.29
C VAL A 348 -9.42 -29.13 8.56
N HIS A 349 -9.04 -30.27 9.16
CA HIS A 349 -9.98 -31.31 9.58
C HIS A 349 -10.96 -30.80 10.65
N ALA A 350 -10.50 -29.94 11.56
CA ALA A 350 -11.37 -29.31 12.59
C ALA A 350 -12.31 -28.23 12.03
N LEU A 351 -12.09 -27.73 10.81
CA LEU A 351 -13.01 -26.85 10.08
C LEU A 351 -14.18 -27.63 9.42
N GLY A 352 -14.07 -28.93 9.30
CA GLY A 352 -15.16 -29.83 8.89
C GLY A 352 -16.17 -30.06 10.01
N ASP A 353 -17.15 -30.94 9.75
CA ASP A 353 -18.16 -31.33 10.75
C ASP A 353 -17.50 -32.09 11.91
N SER A 354 -17.67 -31.57 13.12
CA SER A 354 -17.06 -32.10 14.34
C SER A 354 -17.56 -33.51 14.74
N GLN A 355 -18.66 -34.00 14.14
CA GLN A 355 -19.30 -35.25 14.50
C GLN A 355 -18.98 -36.44 13.59
N LYS A 356 -18.44 -36.20 12.39
CA LYS A 356 -17.97 -37.28 11.53
C LYS A 356 -16.52 -37.60 11.91
N GLN A 357 -16.33 -38.63 12.74
CA GLN A 357 -15.01 -39.22 12.96
C GLN A 357 -14.35 -39.50 11.59
N SER A 358 -13.06 -39.16 11.47
CA SER A 358 -12.24 -39.58 10.37
C SER A 358 -12.38 -41.07 10.10
N SER A 359 -12.25 -41.45 8.85
CA SER A 359 -12.18 -42.86 8.51
C SER A 359 -11.06 -43.53 9.33
N LYS A 360 -11.20 -44.79 9.66
CA LYS A 360 -10.41 -45.59 10.61
C LYS A 360 -8.88 -45.65 10.38
N VAL A 361 -8.30 -44.83 9.49
CA VAL A 361 -6.89 -44.95 9.10
C VAL A 361 -5.94 -44.31 10.06
N VAL A 362 -6.24 -43.07 10.52
CA VAL A 362 -5.42 -42.35 11.53
C VAL A 362 -6.36 -41.60 12.48
N SER A 363 -6.29 -41.87 13.78
CA SER A 363 -7.14 -41.18 14.76
C SER A 363 -6.57 -39.82 15.13
N ASP A 364 -7.46 -38.83 15.38
CA ASP A 364 -7.06 -37.51 15.89
C ASP A 364 -6.24 -37.64 17.19
N ASP A 365 -6.60 -38.56 18.08
CA ASP A 365 -5.87 -38.84 19.32
C ASP A 365 -4.40 -39.23 19.11
N TYR A 366 -4.17 -40.09 18.13
CA TYR A 366 -2.80 -40.47 17.76
C TYR A 366 -2.00 -39.25 17.25
N LEU A 367 -2.60 -38.44 16.38
CA LEU A 367 -1.96 -37.26 15.83
C LEU A 367 -1.69 -36.20 16.90
N PHE A 368 -2.66 -35.95 17.78
CA PHE A 368 -2.46 -35.03 18.90
C PHE A 368 -1.38 -35.53 19.86
N THR A 369 -1.36 -36.82 20.19
CA THR A 369 -0.32 -37.41 21.04
C THR A 369 1.07 -37.22 20.40
N LYS A 370 1.19 -37.47 19.10
CA LYS A 370 2.45 -37.35 18.37
C LYS A 370 2.95 -35.91 18.33
N ILE A 371 2.06 -34.97 17.96
CA ILE A 371 2.45 -33.55 17.79
C ILE A 371 2.71 -32.83 19.12
N LEU A 372 1.98 -33.17 20.19
CA LEU A 372 2.15 -32.54 21.49
C LEU A 372 3.50 -32.89 22.13
N ARG A 373 4.09 -34.06 21.84
CA ARG A 373 5.45 -34.41 22.26
C ARG A 373 6.51 -33.47 21.68
N ARG A 374 6.22 -32.84 20.53
CA ARG A 374 7.09 -31.92 19.81
C ARG A 374 6.57 -30.47 19.80
N SER A 375 5.62 -30.12 20.66
CA SER A 375 4.96 -28.80 20.67
C SER A 375 5.93 -27.63 20.85
N LYS A 376 7.07 -27.85 21.53
CA LYS A 376 8.13 -26.83 21.71
C LYS A 376 8.86 -26.49 20.40
N GLU A 377 8.87 -27.40 19.46
CA GLU A 377 9.54 -27.25 18.17
C GLU A 377 8.68 -26.52 17.14
N LEU A 378 7.35 -26.56 17.30
CA LEU A 378 6.40 -25.91 16.39
C LEU A 378 6.61 -24.40 16.31
N THR A 379 6.34 -23.85 15.13
CA THR A 379 6.17 -22.41 14.94
C THR A 379 4.96 -21.89 15.73
N ILE A 380 4.85 -20.58 15.87
CA ILE A 380 3.65 -19.96 16.46
C ILE A 380 2.41 -20.31 15.62
N TYR A 381 2.56 -20.34 14.28
CA TYR A 381 1.50 -20.79 13.36
C TYR A 381 1.04 -22.21 13.66
N GLY A 382 1.97 -23.18 13.70
CA GLY A 382 1.64 -24.57 14.02
C GLY A 382 1.01 -24.74 15.39
N LYS A 383 1.53 -24.06 16.41
CA LYS A 383 0.91 -24.06 17.77
C LYS A 383 -0.53 -23.54 17.74
N ALA A 384 -0.80 -22.46 17.01
CA ALA A 384 -2.14 -21.89 16.92
C ALA A 384 -3.12 -22.85 16.22
N LYS A 385 -2.70 -23.49 15.14
CA LYS A 385 -3.50 -24.49 14.42
C LYS A 385 -3.82 -25.71 15.28
N VAL A 386 -2.83 -26.23 16.03
CA VAL A 386 -3.04 -27.36 16.96
C VAL A 386 -3.95 -26.97 18.10
N ALA A 387 -3.75 -25.80 18.71
CA ALA A 387 -4.59 -25.31 19.80
C ALA A 387 -6.06 -25.14 19.38
N TYR A 388 -6.29 -24.60 18.17
CA TYR A 388 -7.62 -24.48 17.57
C TYR A 388 -8.28 -25.86 17.41
N ALA A 389 -7.57 -26.82 16.82
CA ALA A 389 -8.08 -28.16 16.60
C ALA A 389 -8.41 -28.88 17.91
N LEU A 390 -7.54 -28.83 18.92
CA LEU A 390 -7.79 -29.36 20.27
C LEU A 390 -9.03 -28.73 20.90
N TYR A 391 -9.18 -27.42 20.80
CA TYR A 391 -10.35 -26.73 21.36
C TYR A 391 -11.64 -27.13 20.65
N LYS A 392 -11.64 -27.29 19.32
CA LYS A 392 -12.81 -27.79 18.58
C LYS A 392 -13.18 -29.22 18.96
N ARG A 393 -12.20 -30.06 19.28
CA ARG A 393 -12.38 -31.49 19.69
C ARG A 393 -12.48 -31.69 21.20
N ARG A 394 -12.56 -30.61 22.02
CA ARG A 394 -12.51 -30.70 23.49
C ARG A 394 -13.61 -31.59 24.14
N ALA A 395 -14.71 -31.77 23.44
CA ALA A 395 -15.78 -32.67 23.90
C ALA A 395 -15.38 -34.15 23.86
N ASN A 396 -14.40 -34.52 23.02
CA ASN A 396 -13.96 -35.89 22.82
C ASN A 396 -12.97 -36.36 23.90
N ASN A 397 -12.22 -35.40 24.50
CA ASN A 397 -11.22 -35.70 25.52
C ASN A 397 -11.03 -34.51 26.47
N ALA A 398 -11.20 -34.73 27.75
CA ALA A 398 -11.08 -33.69 28.79
C ALA A 398 -9.71 -32.99 28.83
N GLN A 399 -8.64 -33.68 28.43
CA GLN A 399 -7.28 -33.10 28.40
C GLN A 399 -7.08 -32.09 27.25
N TYR A 400 -7.91 -32.15 26.21
CA TYR A 400 -7.74 -31.30 25.01
C TYR A 400 -7.90 -29.82 25.35
N LEU A 401 -8.87 -29.47 26.19
CA LEU A 401 -9.04 -28.08 26.62
C LEU A 401 -7.82 -27.57 27.39
N THR A 402 -7.26 -28.39 28.29
CA THR A 402 -6.06 -28.04 29.05
C THR A 402 -4.87 -27.81 28.16
N LYS A 403 -4.62 -28.72 27.20
CA LYS A 403 -3.53 -28.61 26.24
C LYS A 403 -3.71 -27.43 25.29
N ALA A 404 -4.92 -27.14 24.85
CA ALA A 404 -5.22 -25.97 24.07
C ALA A 404 -4.88 -24.65 24.80
N LYS A 405 -5.23 -24.57 26.09
CA LYS A 405 -4.91 -23.42 26.96
C LYS A 405 -3.40 -23.28 27.19
N GLU A 406 -2.65 -24.38 27.38
CA GLU A 406 -1.19 -24.35 27.49
C GLU A 406 -0.54 -23.76 26.23
N LEU A 407 -0.99 -24.18 25.04
CA LEU A 407 -0.49 -23.65 23.76
C LEU A 407 -0.88 -22.18 23.56
N LEU A 408 -2.10 -21.78 23.91
CA LEU A 408 -2.54 -20.39 23.85
C LEU A 408 -1.67 -19.48 24.74
N ASN A 409 -1.40 -19.90 25.99
CA ASN A 409 -0.54 -19.15 26.89
C ASN A 409 0.88 -19.03 26.33
N SER A 410 1.45 -20.12 25.78
CA SER A 410 2.75 -20.08 25.11
C SER A 410 2.78 -19.09 23.95
N ILE A 411 1.70 -18.97 23.16
CA ILE A 411 1.60 -18.00 22.06
C ILE A 411 1.56 -16.57 22.60
N LYS A 412 0.78 -16.33 23.67
CA LYS A 412 0.70 -15.00 24.32
C LYS A 412 2.06 -14.55 24.85
N GLU A 413 2.86 -15.44 25.43
CA GLU A 413 4.21 -15.16 25.94
C GLU A 413 5.18 -14.73 24.83
N TYR A 414 5.06 -15.26 23.61
CA TYR A 414 5.88 -14.84 22.47
C TYR A 414 5.47 -13.50 21.87
N SER A 415 4.29 -12.98 22.19
CA SER A 415 3.80 -11.72 21.64
C SER A 415 4.42 -10.52 22.35
N VAL A 416 4.77 -9.50 21.58
CA VAL A 416 5.27 -8.21 22.09
C VAL A 416 4.30 -7.10 21.69
N TYR A 417 4.16 -6.09 22.56
CA TYR A 417 3.32 -4.93 22.31
C TYR A 417 4.17 -3.68 22.08
N ASN A 418 3.77 -2.89 21.09
CA ASN A 418 4.29 -1.56 20.83
C ASN A 418 3.11 -0.63 20.54
N GLU A 419 3.08 0.56 21.13
CA GLU A 419 1.96 1.49 21.01
C GLU A 419 1.65 1.88 19.56
N GLU A 420 2.67 2.10 18.74
CA GLU A 420 2.52 2.48 17.33
C GLU A 420 2.15 1.29 16.44
N LYS A 421 2.72 0.11 16.70
CA LYS A 421 2.61 -1.08 15.85
C LYS A 421 1.51 -2.04 16.26
N GLY A 422 1.01 -1.94 17.49
CA GLY A 422 0.11 -2.94 18.07
C GLY A 422 0.87 -4.13 18.66
N ARG A 423 0.24 -5.30 18.71
CA ARG A 423 0.79 -6.54 19.26
C ARG A 423 1.17 -7.50 18.13
N PHE A 424 2.38 -8.05 18.19
CA PHE A 424 2.92 -8.90 17.14
C PHE A 424 4.00 -9.86 17.67
N PHE A 425 4.53 -10.70 16.78
CA PHE A 425 5.58 -11.66 17.10
C PHE A 425 6.92 -11.21 16.52
N ASN A 426 7.87 -10.90 17.41
CA ASN A 426 9.25 -10.53 17.02
C ASN A 426 10.22 -11.64 17.40
N THR A 427 10.05 -12.82 16.81
CA THR A 427 10.84 -14.02 17.11
C THR A 427 11.11 -14.80 15.83
N TYR A 428 12.19 -15.61 15.82
CA TYR A 428 12.50 -16.52 14.72
C TYR A 428 11.42 -17.60 14.48
N LYS A 429 10.53 -17.82 15.45
CA LYS A 429 9.37 -18.72 15.33
C LYS A 429 8.14 -18.07 14.70
N ALA A 430 8.20 -16.74 14.43
CA ALA A 430 7.09 -16.02 13.83
C ALA A 430 6.88 -16.35 12.34
N PRO A 431 7.90 -16.46 11.49
CA PRO A 431 7.70 -16.91 10.12
C PRO A 431 7.25 -18.37 10.11
N TYR A 432 6.19 -18.64 9.37
CA TYR A 432 5.70 -20.00 9.18
C TYR A 432 6.43 -20.70 8.03
N SER A 433 7.04 -19.96 7.11
CA SER A 433 7.78 -20.47 5.96
C SER A 433 8.94 -19.56 5.58
N TRP A 434 9.80 -20.01 4.68
CA TRP A 434 10.89 -19.22 4.10
C TRP A 434 10.41 -17.98 3.31
N LEU A 435 9.12 -17.92 2.96
CA LEU A 435 8.48 -16.77 2.30
C LEU A 435 8.03 -15.68 3.29
N ASP A 436 8.49 -15.67 4.53
CA ASP A 436 8.07 -14.77 5.60
C ASP A 436 6.55 -14.80 5.86
N GLY A 437 6.06 -15.95 6.28
CA GLY A 437 4.66 -16.20 6.61
C GLY A 437 4.15 -15.50 7.88
N ARG A 438 4.55 -14.26 8.19
CA ARG A 438 4.14 -13.54 9.41
C ARG A 438 2.67 -13.18 9.39
N VAL A 439 2.10 -12.83 8.24
CA VAL A 439 0.66 -12.54 8.11
C VAL A 439 -0.17 -13.77 8.46
N PRO A 440 0.05 -14.97 7.87
CA PRO A 440 -0.66 -16.18 8.27
C PRO A 440 -0.49 -16.52 9.75
N THR A 441 0.69 -16.32 10.34
CA THR A 441 0.95 -16.55 11.76
C THR A 441 0.12 -15.62 12.64
N GLN A 442 0.09 -14.32 12.31
CA GLN A 442 -0.71 -13.34 13.03
C GLN A 442 -2.20 -13.66 12.94
N VAL A 443 -2.67 -14.04 11.76
CA VAL A 443 -4.05 -14.45 11.50
C VAL A 443 -4.44 -15.67 12.33
N ALA A 444 -3.59 -16.70 12.34
CA ALA A 444 -3.84 -17.90 13.14
C ALA A 444 -3.91 -17.59 14.65
N ALA A 445 -3.08 -16.68 15.15
CA ALA A 445 -3.12 -16.24 16.55
C ALA A 445 -4.39 -15.43 16.87
N ILE A 446 -4.79 -14.49 15.99
CA ILE A 446 -6.04 -13.73 16.16
C ILE A 446 -7.25 -14.67 16.16
N GLU A 447 -7.31 -15.61 15.19
CA GLU A 447 -8.38 -16.60 15.11
C GLU A 447 -8.50 -17.43 16.41
N LEU A 448 -7.36 -17.87 16.93
CA LEU A 448 -7.30 -18.63 18.16
C LEU A 448 -7.82 -17.81 19.35
N LEU A 449 -7.37 -16.57 19.52
CA LEU A 449 -7.86 -15.66 20.58
C LEU A 449 -9.35 -15.40 20.42
N GLN A 450 -9.83 -15.09 19.24
CA GLN A 450 -11.26 -14.91 18.95
C GLN A 450 -12.11 -16.17 19.22
N THR A 451 -11.48 -17.34 19.25
CA THR A 451 -12.17 -18.62 19.46
C THR A 451 -12.14 -19.04 20.93
N MET A 452 -11.01 -18.84 21.64
CA MET A 452 -10.76 -19.36 22.98
C MET A 452 -10.71 -18.31 24.08
N ALA A 453 -10.46 -17.05 23.75
CA ALA A 453 -10.23 -15.95 24.71
C ALA A 453 -10.89 -14.67 24.20
N GLN A 454 -12.19 -14.73 23.92
CA GLN A 454 -12.97 -13.60 23.37
C GLN A 454 -12.99 -12.39 24.32
N GLU A 455 -12.85 -12.63 25.61
CA GLU A 455 -12.77 -11.62 26.67
C GLU A 455 -11.47 -10.78 26.60
N ASP A 456 -10.43 -11.27 25.92
CA ASP A 456 -9.17 -10.54 25.73
C ASP A 456 -9.24 -9.62 24.50
N GLU A 457 -10.27 -8.77 24.46
CA GLU A 457 -10.56 -7.84 23.37
C GLU A 457 -9.37 -6.92 23.07
N GLN A 458 -8.63 -6.53 24.12
CA GLN A 458 -7.46 -5.65 23.97
C GLN A 458 -6.34 -6.31 23.16
N SER A 459 -5.97 -7.56 23.47
CA SER A 459 -4.93 -8.27 22.71
C SER A 459 -5.38 -8.53 21.28
N ILE A 460 -6.65 -8.88 21.07
CA ILE A 460 -7.23 -9.08 19.74
C ILE A 460 -7.12 -7.78 18.91
N ALA A 461 -7.58 -6.66 19.46
CA ALA A 461 -7.53 -5.37 18.77
C ALA A 461 -6.10 -4.90 18.45
N GLN A 462 -5.17 -5.08 19.38
CA GLN A 462 -3.77 -4.76 19.18
C GLN A 462 -3.12 -5.64 18.10
N MET A 463 -3.48 -6.93 18.05
CA MET A 463 -3.01 -7.84 16.98
C MET A 463 -3.62 -7.49 15.62
N GLN A 464 -4.89 -7.10 15.58
CA GLN A 464 -5.55 -6.62 14.36
C GLN A 464 -4.92 -5.30 13.85
N GLN A 465 -4.54 -4.40 14.75
CA GLN A 465 -3.83 -3.17 14.41
C GLN A 465 -2.53 -3.48 13.66
N TRP A 466 -1.70 -4.36 14.21
CA TRP A 466 -0.45 -4.77 13.54
C TRP A 466 -0.73 -5.42 12.17
N LEU A 467 -1.72 -6.30 12.11
CA LEU A 467 -2.08 -7.02 10.90
C LEU A 467 -2.44 -6.07 9.75
N VAL A 468 -3.30 -5.09 10.02
CA VAL A 468 -3.74 -4.10 9.01
C VAL A 468 -2.57 -3.24 8.54
N GLN A 469 -1.75 -2.72 9.45
CA GLN A 469 -0.59 -1.90 9.10
C GLN A 469 0.41 -2.70 8.27
N THR A 470 0.73 -3.93 8.69
CA THR A 470 1.68 -4.79 7.98
C THR A 470 1.16 -5.19 6.61
N TYR A 471 -0.12 -5.58 6.50
CA TYR A 471 -0.70 -5.99 5.23
C TYR A 471 -0.67 -4.85 4.19
N ARG A 472 -0.98 -3.62 4.59
CA ARG A 472 -0.91 -2.44 3.70
C ARG A 472 0.50 -2.12 3.21
N SER A 473 1.52 -2.48 3.97
CA SER A 473 2.92 -2.23 3.66
C SER A 473 3.63 -3.38 2.94
N LEU A 474 2.94 -4.50 2.66
CA LEU A 474 3.54 -5.61 1.93
C LEU A 474 3.86 -5.23 0.48
N ARG A 475 5.10 -5.51 0.06
CA ARG A 475 5.55 -5.31 -1.32
C ARG A 475 4.74 -6.09 -2.34
N LYS A 476 4.35 -7.33 -1.99
CA LYS A 476 3.45 -8.17 -2.77
C LYS A 476 2.31 -8.64 -1.88
N GLN A 477 1.11 -8.25 -2.21
CA GLN A 477 -0.10 -8.80 -1.60
C GLN A 477 -0.49 -10.05 -2.38
N SER A 478 -0.39 -11.21 -1.75
CA SER A 478 -0.89 -12.46 -2.32
C SER A 478 -2.40 -12.55 -2.10
N ALA A 479 -3.09 -13.32 -2.96
CA ALA A 479 -4.51 -13.59 -2.80
C ALA A 479 -4.81 -14.25 -1.44
N LEU A 480 -3.94 -15.16 -0.98
CA LEU A 480 -4.07 -15.82 0.32
C LEU A 480 -3.96 -14.83 1.49
N ASN A 481 -3.00 -13.89 1.45
CA ASN A 481 -2.89 -12.88 2.51
C ASN A 481 -4.14 -11.99 2.57
N ALA A 482 -4.72 -11.64 1.42
CA ALA A 482 -5.97 -10.86 1.37
C ALA A 482 -7.14 -11.63 2.01
N VAL A 483 -7.28 -12.92 1.68
CA VAL A 483 -8.28 -13.79 2.30
C VAL A 483 -8.04 -13.94 3.79
N ASP A 484 -6.81 -14.18 4.22
CA ASP A 484 -6.43 -14.34 5.62
C ASP A 484 -6.81 -13.11 6.45
N VAL A 485 -6.49 -11.92 5.95
CA VAL A 485 -6.82 -10.65 6.61
C VAL A 485 -8.35 -10.46 6.67
N ALA A 486 -9.05 -10.69 5.55
CA ALA A 486 -10.51 -10.61 5.52
C ALA A 486 -11.16 -11.61 6.46
N TYR A 487 -10.61 -12.83 6.58
CA TYR A 487 -11.13 -13.87 7.45
C TYR A 487 -11.22 -13.44 8.92
N VAL A 488 -10.17 -12.87 9.48
CA VAL A 488 -10.14 -12.49 10.91
C VAL A 488 -10.71 -11.11 11.20
N LEU A 489 -10.81 -10.25 10.20
CA LEU A 489 -11.38 -8.91 10.37
C LEU A 489 -12.88 -8.86 10.04
N VAL A 490 -13.34 -9.51 8.97
CA VAL A 490 -14.77 -9.51 8.57
C VAL A 490 -15.57 -10.59 9.30
N GLY A 491 -14.91 -11.68 9.71
CA GLY A 491 -15.59 -12.94 10.05
C GLY A 491 -16.44 -12.99 11.31
N LYS A 492 -16.23 -12.13 12.28
CA LYS A 492 -17.00 -12.09 13.53
C LYS A 492 -17.76 -10.78 13.72
N MET A 493 -17.86 -9.98 12.66
CA MET A 493 -18.54 -8.72 12.75
C MET A 493 -20.04 -8.88 12.73
N GLN A 494 -20.66 -8.29 13.73
CA GLN A 494 -22.02 -7.81 13.60
C GLN A 494 -21.94 -6.56 12.72
N LEU A 495 -22.06 -6.76 11.39
CA LEU A 495 -22.09 -5.66 10.41
C LEU A 495 -23.25 -4.67 10.68
N ASP A 496 -24.26 -5.11 11.43
CA ASP A 496 -25.41 -4.30 11.83
C ASP A 496 -25.09 -3.25 12.92
N ASN A 497 -24.02 -3.43 13.71
CA ASN A 497 -23.60 -2.47 14.74
C ASN A 497 -22.79 -1.27 14.21
N LEU A 498 -22.66 -1.11 12.88
CA LEU A 498 -22.07 0.05 12.23
C LEU A 498 -22.90 1.33 12.32
N THR A 499 -24.05 1.31 13.01
CA THR A 499 -25.09 2.34 12.93
C THR A 499 -24.87 3.56 13.81
N GLN A 500 -23.90 3.56 14.72
CA GLN A 500 -23.56 4.74 15.50
C GLN A 500 -22.27 5.37 15.01
N ALA A 501 -22.40 6.28 14.05
CA ALA A 501 -21.27 7.10 13.64
C ALA A 501 -20.72 7.87 14.87
N PRO A 502 -19.39 8.00 15.02
CA PRO A 502 -18.82 8.81 16.08
C PRO A 502 -19.22 10.26 15.91
N VAL A 503 -19.37 10.96 17.00
CA VAL A 503 -19.58 12.40 16.95
C VAL A 503 -18.22 13.07 16.86
N ILE A 504 -17.93 13.66 15.71
CA ILE A 504 -16.73 14.48 15.48
C ILE A 504 -17.12 15.95 15.62
N LYS A 505 -16.37 16.70 16.42
CA LYS A 505 -16.54 18.14 16.58
C LYS A 505 -15.24 18.87 16.23
N ILE A 506 -15.36 19.99 15.55
CA ILE A 506 -14.24 20.90 15.29
C ILE A 506 -14.59 22.23 15.94
N ASN A 507 -13.80 22.67 16.94
CA ASN A 507 -14.11 23.82 17.78
C ASN A 507 -15.53 23.78 18.36
N ASN A 508 -15.94 22.62 18.92
CA ASN A 508 -17.28 22.32 19.45
C ASN A 508 -18.42 22.26 18.43
N ASN A 509 -18.19 22.58 17.17
CA ASN A 509 -19.19 22.44 16.11
C ASN A 509 -19.20 21.00 15.60
N LYS A 510 -20.37 20.35 15.64
CA LYS A 510 -20.52 19.00 15.11
C LYS A 510 -20.30 18.99 13.60
N VAL A 511 -19.43 18.11 13.16
CA VAL A 511 -19.18 17.90 11.72
C VAL A 511 -20.24 16.97 11.18
N GLU A 512 -20.93 17.39 10.12
CA GLU A 512 -21.81 16.49 9.37
C GLU A 512 -20.95 15.55 8.52
N THR A 513 -20.95 14.28 8.89
CA THR A 513 -20.34 13.23 8.07
C THR A 513 -21.28 12.93 6.91
N ALA A 514 -20.76 12.85 5.68
CA ALA A 514 -21.57 12.45 4.54
C ALA A 514 -22.29 11.12 4.85
N LYS A 515 -23.62 11.06 4.68
CA LYS A 515 -24.44 9.86 5.00
C LYS A 515 -23.88 8.58 4.37
N ALA A 516 -23.26 8.70 3.19
CA ALA A 516 -22.62 7.61 2.49
C ALA A 516 -21.39 7.02 3.21
N SER A 517 -20.55 7.86 3.84
CA SER A 517 -19.37 7.41 4.58
C SER A 517 -19.73 6.87 5.96
N ALA A 518 -20.72 7.48 6.63
CA ALA A 518 -21.15 7.11 7.98
C ALA A 518 -21.74 5.69 8.06
N GLY A 519 -22.39 5.21 6.98
CA GLY A 519 -22.98 3.86 6.93
C GLY A 519 -21.99 2.71 6.94
N LEU A 520 -20.69 2.99 6.75
CA LEU A 520 -19.62 1.98 6.66
C LEU A 520 -18.67 2.00 7.85
N GLY A 521 -18.93 2.83 8.88
CA GLY A 521 -18.05 2.98 10.03
C GLY A 521 -16.69 3.63 9.70
N TYR A 522 -16.54 4.18 8.50
CA TYR A 522 -15.40 5.00 8.08
C TYR A 522 -15.85 6.41 7.81
N VAL A 523 -15.16 7.37 8.36
CA VAL A 523 -15.40 8.79 8.19
C VAL A 523 -14.12 9.47 7.77
N LYS A 524 -14.17 10.21 6.68
CA LYS A 524 -13.10 11.14 6.27
C LYS A 524 -13.72 12.51 6.07
N VAL A 525 -13.18 13.48 6.78
CA VAL A 525 -13.59 14.88 6.69
C VAL A 525 -12.39 15.73 6.43
N SER A 526 -12.41 16.48 5.34
CA SER A 526 -11.36 17.45 4.98
C SER A 526 -11.98 18.84 4.85
N GLN A 527 -11.35 19.83 5.49
CA GLN A 527 -11.78 21.23 5.38
C GLN A 527 -10.61 22.19 5.48
N LEU A 528 -10.72 23.30 4.81
CA LEU A 528 -9.80 24.44 4.96
C LEU A 528 -10.02 25.09 6.33
N VAL A 529 -8.94 25.47 7.00
CA VAL A 529 -8.96 26.12 8.31
C VAL A 529 -8.06 27.35 8.31
N ASN A 530 -8.56 28.46 8.87
CA ASN A 530 -7.75 29.66 9.02
C ASN A 530 -6.85 29.56 10.25
N ASN A 531 -7.41 29.09 11.36
CA ASN A 531 -6.70 28.88 12.62
C ASN A 531 -6.73 27.38 12.99
N PRO A 532 -5.65 26.83 13.57
CA PRO A 532 -5.63 25.45 14.05
C PRO A 532 -6.75 25.19 15.07
N PRO A 533 -7.69 24.28 14.78
CA PRO A 533 -8.82 24.02 15.69
C PRO A 533 -8.48 22.93 16.71
N VAL A 534 -9.38 22.78 17.70
CA VAL A 534 -9.44 21.59 18.54
C VAL A 534 -10.41 20.58 17.92
N VAL A 535 -9.93 19.36 17.69
CA VAL A 535 -10.76 18.23 17.21
C VAL A 535 -11.18 17.41 18.41
N THR A 536 -12.48 17.20 18.58
CA THR A 536 -13.04 16.34 19.63
C THR A 536 -13.76 15.16 19.00
N ILE A 537 -13.42 13.95 19.45
CA ILE A 537 -14.01 12.71 18.99
C ILE A 537 -14.71 12.05 20.17
N GLU A 538 -16.03 11.85 20.08
CA GLU A 538 -16.85 11.19 21.09
C GLU A 538 -17.20 9.80 20.60
N LYS A 539 -16.70 8.78 21.32
CA LYS A 539 -16.99 7.37 21.08
C LYS A 539 -17.95 6.86 22.16
N ASN A 540 -19.00 6.15 21.74
CA ASN A 540 -20.09 5.72 22.63
C ASN A 540 -20.19 4.19 22.79
N ASP A 541 -19.32 3.41 22.15
CA ASP A 541 -19.32 1.95 22.17
C ASP A 541 -18.01 1.34 22.67
N ASN A 542 -18.00 0.03 22.92
CA ASN A 542 -16.83 -0.73 23.38
C ASN A 542 -15.98 -1.34 22.25
N THR A 543 -16.30 -1.06 20.98
CA THR A 543 -15.47 -1.57 19.88
C THR A 543 -14.13 -0.83 19.82
N THR A 544 -13.11 -1.46 19.26
CA THR A 544 -11.86 -0.75 18.98
C THR A 544 -12.00 0.06 17.69
N SER A 545 -11.68 1.33 17.79
CA SER A 545 -11.66 2.26 16.66
C SER A 545 -10.32 2.97 16.56
N TRP A 546 -9.96 3.32 15.33
CA TRP A 546 -8.72 4.01 15.00
C TRP A 546 -8.99 5.26 14.22
N GLY A 547 -8.09 6.21 14.33
CA GLY A 547 -8.15 7.40 13.54
C GLY A 547 -6.84 8.16 13.50
N ALA A 548 -6.84 9.19 12.66
CA ALA A 548 -5.75 10.12 12.55
C ALA A 548 -6.30 11.53 12.25
N VAL A 549 -5.55 12.51 12.69
CA VAL A 549 -5.75 13.91 12.32
C VAL A 549 -4.53 14.36 11.55
N TYR A 550 -4.74 14.85 10.35
CA TYR A 550 -3.71 15.37 9.46
C TYR A 550 -3.84 16.87 9.33
N ALA A 551 -2.77 17.56 9.60
CA ALA A 551 -2.61 18.98 9.29
C ALA A 551 -1.77 19.11 8.02
N GLN A 552 -2.39 19.59 6.96
CA GLN A 552 -1.77 19.77 5.64
C GLN A 552 -1.70 21.25 5.34
N PHE A 553 -0.56 21.72 4.85
CA PHE A 553 -0.35 23.14 4.59
C PHE A 553 0.77 23.38 3.60
N GLU A 554 0.73 24.52 2.92
CA GLU A 554 1.85 25.00 2.12
C GLU A 554 2.82 25.79 3.00
N GLN A 555 4.12 25.52 2.81
CA GLN A 555 5.22 26.28 3.42
C GLN A 555 6.31 26.48 2.38
N LYS A 556 6.94 27.67 2.36
CA LYS A 556 8.06 27.90 1.44
C LYS A 556 9.18 26.90 1.71
N ILE A 557 9.79 26.39 0.65
CA ILE A 557 10.86 25.39 0.75
C ILE A 557 12.02 25.88 1.62
N THR A 558 12.32 27.19 1.57
CA THR A 558 13.37 27.81 2.37
C THR A 558 13.06 27.87 3.87
N ASP A 559 11.78 27.79 4.23
CA ASP A 559 11.29 28.01 5.59
C ASP A 559 10.95 26.69 6.29
N VAL A 560 10.96 25.57 5.54
CA VAL A 560 10.77 24.24 6.11
C VAL A 560 11.91 23.92 7.07
N SER A 561 11.60 23.84 8.34
CA SER A 561 12.58 23.53 9.37
C SER A 561 12.89 22.03 9.44
N ALA A 562 14.14 21.71 9.78
CA ALA A 562 14.53 20.34 10.04
C ALA A 562 13.75 19.77 11.24
N ALA A 563 13.15 18.59 11.04
CA ALA A 563 12.49 17.85 12.11
C ALA A 563 13.15 16.48 12.27
N THR A 564 13.23 16.00 13.50
CA THR A 564 13.77 14.67 13.82
C THR A 564 12.76 13.89 14.65
N SER A 565 12.43 12.68 14.20
CA SER A 565 11.55 11.76 14.93
C SER A 565 12.14 10.34 14.94
N GLY A 566 13.43 10.24 15.39
CA GLY A 566 14.21 8.99 15.33
C GLY A 566 15.00 8.82 14.03
N LEU A 567 14.59 9.49 12.95
CA LEU A 567 15.36 9.67 11.74
C LEU A 567 15.84 11.12 11.67
N SER A 568 17.11 11.33 11.37
CA SER A 568 17.66 12.64 11.03
C SER A 568 18.35 12.57 9.67
N ILE A 569 18.27 13.68 8.93
CA ILE A 569 18.85 13.79 7.60
C ILE A 569 19.69 15.07 7.51
N ARG A 570 20.86 14.96 6.88
CA ARG A 570 21.72 16.10 6.54
C ARG A 570 22.09 16.01 5.06
N ARG A 571 22.04 17.13 4.37
CA ARG A 571 22.36 17.26 2.95
C ARG A 571 23.50 18.27 2.79
N ASP A 572 24.60 17.82 2.22
CA ASP A 572 25.80 18.62 1.96
C ASP A 572 26.13 18.64 0.47
N ILE A 573 26.59 19.78 -0.01
CA ILE A 573 27.06 19.97 -1.38
C ILE A 573 28.59 19.99 -1.38
N PHE A 574 29.22 19.25 -2.29
CA PHE A 574 30.65 19.20 -2.47
C PHE A 574 31.01 19.68 -3.88
N PHE A 575 32.02 20.52 -3.97
CA PHE A 575 32.62 20.98 -5.21
C PHE A 575 34.14 20.79 -5.12
N ASN A 576 34.73 20.11 -6.11
CA ASN A 576 36.18 19.76 -6.10
C ASN A 576 36.63 19.08 -4.80
N GLY A 577 35.79 18.21 -4.24
CA GLY A 577 36.08 17.46 -3.01
C GLY A 577 36.01 18.26 -1.70
N LYS A 578 35.59 19.53 -1.75
CA LYS A 578 35.38 20.39 -0.57
C LYS A 578 33.92 20.72 -0.39
N GLU A 579 33.47 20.85 0.86
CA GLU A 579 32.12 21.28 1.19
C GLU A 579 31.88 22.72 0.65
N ALA A 580 30.77 22.90 -0.04
CA ALA A 580 30.47 24.10 -0.81
C ALA A 580 28.97 24.52 -0.67
N ASN A 581 28.40 24.41 0.53
CA ASN A 581 26.97 24.68 0.75
C ASN A 581 26.54 26.14 0.47
N ASN A 582 27.46 27.11 0.49
CA ASN A 582 27.20 28.52 0.25
C ASN A 582 28.03 29.10 -0.91
N VAL A 583 28.27 28.32 -1.94
CA VAL A 583 29.06 28.72 -3.11
C VAL A 583 28.16 28.87 -4.33
N SER A 584 28.38 29.91 -5.12
CA SER A 584 27.74 30.05 -6.44
C SER A 584 28.47 29.23 -7.47
N PHE A 585 27.75 28.46 -8.26
CA PHE A 585 28.27 27.58 -9.31
C PHE A 585 28.07 28.20 -10.69
N LYS A 586 28.89 27.79 -11.63
CA LYS A 586 28.82 28.21 -13.04
C LYS A 586 28.38 27.03 -13.90
N LYS A 587 27.84 27.33 -15.06
CA LYS A 587 27.52 26.34 -16.08
C LYS A 587 28.78 25.51 -16.43
N GLY A 588 28.61 24.18 -16.42
CA GLY A 588 29.68 23.20 -16.59
C GLY A 588 30.31 22.70 -15.31
N ASP A 589 30.03 23.32 -14.13
CA ASP A 589 30.54 22.83 -12.87
C ASP A 589 29.92 21.47 -12.53
N LYS A 590 30.76 20.61 -11.93
CA LYS A 590 30.35 19.28 -11.45
C LYS A 590 30.27 19.28 -9.93
N ILE A 591 29.11 19.07 -9.38
CA ILE A 591 28.88 19.05 -7.94
C ILE A 591 28.45 17.66 -7.48
N THR A 592 28.75 17.32 -6.23
CA THR A 592 28.29 16.10 -5.57
C THR A 592 27.40 16.46 -4.39
N ILE A 593 26.21 15.91 -4.33
CA ILE A 593 25.32 16.00 -3.18
C ILE A 593 25.51 14.74 -2.36
N LYS A 594 25.77 14.93 -1.04
CA LYS A 594 25.87 13.87 -0.06
C LYS A 594 24.73 14.01 0.93
N ILE A 595 23.96 12.93 1.09
CA ILE A 595 22.89 12.84 2.07
C ILE A 595 23.32 11.87 3.15
N THR A 596 23.35 12.32 4.40
CA THR A 596 23.65 11.51 5.57
C THR A 596 22.37 11.29 6.36
N ILE A 597 21.99 10.03 6.57
CA ILE A 597 20.79 9.61 7.31
C ILE A 597 21.22 8.91 8.59
N ASN A 598 20.74 9.36 9.75
CA ASN A 598 20.95 8.66 11.01
C ASN A 598 19.62 8.06 11.47
N ALA A 599 19.61 6.75 11.72
CA ALA A 599 18.47 5.99 12.21
C ALA A 599 18.74 5.49 13.64
N ASP A 600 17.86 5.82 14.59
CA ASP A 600 17.95 5.38 15.99
C ASP A 600 17.55 3.93 16.22
N LYS A 601 16.78 3.36 15.30
CA LYS A 601 16.30 1.98 15.24
C LYS A 601 16.19 1.50 13.79
N ASP A 602 15.79 0.27 13.57
CA ASP A 602 15.45 -0.22 12.23
C ASP A 602 14.10 0.36 11.78
N TYR A 603 14.06 0.86 10.55
CA TYR A 603 12.86 1.35 9.88
C TYR A 603 12.57 0.53 8.63
N ASN A 604 11.30 0.35 8.30
CA ASN A 604 10.87 -0.31 7.07
C ASN A 604 10.24 0.72 6.13
N PHE A 605 10.45 0.54 4.82
CA PHE A 605 9.84 1.35 3.76
C PHE A 605 10.14 2.85 3.90
N VAL A 606 11.44 3.18 4.02
CA VAL A 606 11.89 4.56 4.09
C VAL A 606 12.09 5.11 2.70
N GLU A 607 11.49 6.27 2.42
CA GLU A 607 11.75 7.07 1.24
C GLU A 607 12.59 8.29 1.63
N VAL A 608 13.63 8.56 0.83
CA VAL A 608 14.39 9.81 0.85
C VAL A 608 14.19 10.49 -0.48
N SER A 609 13.60 11.69 -0.47
CA SER A 609 13.38 12.51 -1.66
C SER A 609 14.33 13.70 -1.66
N ASP A 610 15.28 13.74 -2.59
CA ASP A 610 16.19 14.87 -2.80
C ASP A 610 15.72 15.69 -3.99
N LYS A 611 15.04 16.81 -3.73
CA LYS A 611 14.54 17.72 -4.76
C LYS A 611 15.68 18.50 -5.40
N ARG A 612 15.60 18.69 -6.72
CA ARG A 612 16.58 19.42 -7.51
C ARG A 612 16.09 20.78 -7.95
N VAL A 613 17.06 21.68 -8.16
CA VAL A 613 16.83 22.92 -8.91
C VAL A 613 16.90 22.65 -10.42
N ALA A 614 16.22 23.45 -11.21
CA ALA A 614 16.06 23.23 -12.65
C ALA A 614 17.38 23.26 -13.46
N CYS A 615 18.44 23.88 -12.91
CA CYS A 615 19.76 23.97 -13.56
C CYS A 615 20.66 22.74 -13.34
N LEU A 616 20.26 21.75 -12.51
CA LEU A 616 21.07 20.56 -12.22
C LEU A 616 20.63 19.34 -13.01
N GLU A 617 21.55 18.77 -13.78
CA GLU A 617 21.36 17.52 -14.51
C GLU A 617 22.15 16.38 -13.86
N PRO A 618 21.54 15.23 -13.56
CA PRO A 618 22.24 14.11 -12.94
C PRO A 618 23.21 13.45 -13.92
N THR A 619 24.40 13.11 -13.46
CA THR A 619 25.39 12.38 -14.28
C THR A 619 24.97 10.92 -14.51
N LEU A 620 24.18 10.34 -13.61
CA LEU A 620 23.57 9.02 -13.72
C LEU A 620 22.06 9.21 -13.86
N GLN A 621 21.53 8.91 -15.04
CA GLN A 621 20.10 9.08 -15.35
C GLN A 621 19.28 7.80 -15.20
N LEU A 622 19.93 6.64 -15.02
CA LEU A 622 19.26 5.36 -14.92
C LEU A 622 18.80 5.09 -13.49
N SER A 623 17.53 4.76 -13.36
CA SER A 623 16.96 4.24 -12.11
C SER A 623 17.44 2.81 -11.87
N GLY A 624 17.61 2.41 -10.59
CA GLY A 624 18.05 1.07 -10.22
C GLY A 624 18.53 0.95 -8.78
N TYR A 625 18.91 -0.25 -8.36
CA TYR A 625 19.48 -0.49 -7.04
C TYR A 625 20.91 0.02 -6.96
N GLN A 626 21.16 0.94 -6.02
CA GLN A 626 22.47 1.47 -5.71
C GLN A 626 22.54 1.97 -4.26
N GLN A 627 23.71 1.92 -3.65
CA GLN A 627 23.98 2.41 -2.28
C GLN A 627 22.98 1.87 -1.22
N GLY A 628 22.50 0.64 -1.40
CA GLY A 628 21.58 -0.02 -0.46
C GLY A 628 20.09 0.36 -0.59
N ALA A 629 19.74 1.18 -1.60
CA ALA A 629 18.39 1.61 -1.89
C ALA A 629 18.04 1.42 -3.38
N TYR A 630 16.77 1.36 -3.71
CA TYR A 630 16.31 1.55 -5.07
C TYR A 630 16.25 3.06 -5.36
N CYS A 631 17.08 3.51 -6.29
CA CYS A 631 17.14 4.91 -6.73
C CYS A 631 16.21 5.10 -7.93
N SER A 632 15.29 6.06 -7.84
CA SER A 632 14.43 6.50 -8.94
C SER A 632 14.78 7.94 -9.31
N MET A 633 15.32 8.11 -10.52
CA MET A 633 15.63 9.42 -11.06
C MET A 633 14.39 10.01 -11.72
N LYS A 634 14.00 11.22 -11.31
CA LYS A 634 12.94 12.04 -11.88
C LYS A 634 13.53 13.39 -12.28
N ASP A 635 12.80 14.15 -13.10
CA ASP A 635 13.28 15.46 -13.56
C ASP A 635 13.50 16.45 -12.42
N ASN A 636 12.61 16.48 -11.43
CA ASN A 636 12.64 17.42 -10.30
C ASN A 636 13.27 16.86 -9.02
N ALA A 637 13.53 15.54 -8.94
CA ALA A 637 13.99 14.91 -7.71
C ALA A 637 14.73 13.60 -7.96
N THR A 638 15.52 13.18 -6.98
CA THR A 638 16.04 11.82 -6.87
C THR A 638 15.40 11.16 -5.65
N HIS A 639 14.71 10.03 -5.85
CA HIS A 639 14.07 9.28 -4.79
C HIS A 639 14.86 8.03 -4.46
N TYR A 640 15.12 7.78 -3.18
CA TYR A 640 15.77 6.57 -2.71
C TYR A 640 14.80 5.81 -1.82
N PHE A 641 14.52 4.54 -2.16
CA PHE A 641 13.59 3.68 -1.47
C PHE A 641 14.33 2.53 -0.78
N PHE A 642 14.22 2.46 0.54
CA PHE A 642 14.75 1.39 1.36
C PHE A 642 13.62 0.45 1.80
N ASP A 643 13.67 -0.83 1.45
CA ASP A 643 12.78 -1.82 2.03
C ASP A 643 13.00 -1.91 3.56
N ARG A 644 14.26 -1.82 3.97
CA ARG A 644 14.67 -1.77 5.38
C ARG A 644 15.91 -0.88 5.54
N LEU A 645 15.78 0.16 6.32
CA LEU A 645 16.87 1.00 6.79
C LEU A 645 17.27 0.54 8.19
N ARG A 646 18.47 0.00 8.37
CA ARG A 646 18.93 -0.49 9.67
C ARG A 646 19.30 0.68 10.57
N LYS A 647 19.29 0.44 11.90
CA LYS A 647 19.87 1.37 12.88
C LYS A 647 21.30 1.72 12.51
N GLY A 648 21.65 3.02 12.57
CA GLY A 648 22.99 3.51 12.27
C GLY A 648 22.98 4.67 11.27
N THR A 649 24.18 4.96 10.75
CA THR A 649 24.39 6.03 9.77
C THR A 649 24.47 5.44 8.37
N HIS A 650 23.72 6.05 7.43
CA HIS A 650 23.69 5.69 6.02
C HIS A 650 24.04 6.92 5.19
N GLU A 651 24.78 6.72 4.12
CA GLU A 651 25.22 7.78 3.22
C GLU A 651 24.74 7.49 1.79
N LEU A 652 24.21 8.50 1.15
CA LEU A 652 23.82 8.50 -0.26
C LEU A 652 24.58 9.63 -0.96
N THR A 653 25.07 9.36 -2.16
CA THR A 653 25.78 10.37 -2.96
C THR A 653 25.23 10.39 -4.37
N ALA A 654 25.02 11.58 -4.92
CA ALA A 654 24.64 11.78 -6.30
C ALA A 654 25.47 12.96 -6.89
N THR A 655 25.84 12.83 -8.14
CA THR A 655 26.66 13.83 -8.84
C THR A 655 25.85 14.46 -9.97
N TYR A 656 25.99 15.77 -10.10
CA TYR A 656 25.25 16.60 -11.05
C TYR A 656 26.17 17.54 -11.81
N TYR A 657 25.77 17.90 -13.01
CA TYR A 657 26.31 19.03 -13.74
C TYR A 657 25.38 20.24 -13.62
N VAL A 658 25.94 21.44 -13.50
CA VAL A 658 25.22 22.70 -13.70
C VAL A 658 25.10 22.92 -15.21
N ASP A 659 23.91 22.68 -15.77
CA ASP A 659 23.67 22.71 -17.21
C ASP A 659 23.04 24.03 -17.69
N LYS A 660 22.32 24.72 -16.83
CA LYS A 660 21.55 25.94 -17.13
C LYS A 660 21.90 27.08 -16.17
N GLU A 661 21.80 28.34 -16.67
CA GLU A 661 22.04 29.57 -15.90
C GLU A 661 20.74 30.26 -15.54
#